data_165617d219c610940ba0127e45c809a1
#
_entry.id   165617d219c610940ba0127e45c809a1
#
_cell.length_a   1.000
_cell.length_b   1.000
_cell.length_c   1.000
_cell.angle_alpha   90.00
_cell.angle_beta   90.00
_cell.angle_gamma   90.00
#
_symmetry.space_group_name_H-M   'P 1'
#
loop_
_entity.id
_entity.type
_entity.pdbx_description
1 polymer ?
#
loop_
_entity_poly.entity_id
_entity_poly.type
_entity_poly.pdbx_seq_one_letter_code
_entity_poly.pdbx_strand_id
1 'polypeptide(L)'
;MVSFLLIALSLVHLATACQRELRSLKTGQLSHQHPLVLRQAVTFPPVRNKNEDILHESFSAFSIDDWSSYYTHGDHVAGRNRSMAEVTAKEWTKNGVPGSLVEYEVFLNYPKEQKLVLRSRNRTLHEAQMYEDALSEDDTTSSPQALPAFHGYSASGKVEAEYVYVGRGHKDDFAALTALNVDLKGKIALAKYGGPFRGVKVLNAETHGMVGVFMFSDPDGPARQPSSIQRGSVAYIHHYPGDPTTPGYPSKPGVKHVSNPPNLPKIPSLPISHRDALPFLKALDGHGTSGELINRDGWNGGLDATYSTGPAPGITVSLTNFMEEKITPIWDVIGTINGTNPDETIVIGNHRDAWIVGGAADPNSGSAILVELTKAFGKLLESGWKPRRNIILASWDAEEYALIGSTEWVEERALWLSTTALTYLNVDIGVAGPLPGVGATPELRTLAQDIMKKVEYGKKTLYDAWNELYMFRPEDNGFTDLGSGSDYTAFLQLGIGALDFGMDASRESPVYHYHSNYDLYHWMKSMVDPDFAIHATVGRFIALLAYHLADDALIPFDMDTYARNINYWIRELVGETMGMPDSGTVQRQIKMSELAAAGRRLRQVATDFTDRISDPSFLDNAARLQKANRVMKDVQRLFVRQEGLPGRQFYKNGLYAPNRDDGYKAQTLPASMEALQDRNLTLCLEWNVWLTEAVEKAAELLAGV
;
A
#
# COMPACT_ATOMS: atom_id res chain seq x y z
N MET A 1 -14.20 -49.88 -9.92
CA MET A 1 -13.64 -49.70 -11.29
C MET A 1 -13.86 -48.28 -11.86
N VAL A 2 -14.71 -47.45 -11.26
CA VAL A 2 -14.97 -46.07 -11.76
C VAL A 2 -13.96 -45.03 -11.20
N SER A 3 -13.36 -45.30 -10.03
CA SER A 3 -12.40 -44.36 -9.42
C SER A 3 -11.00 -44.37 -10.05
N PHE A 4 -10.64 -45.41 -10.79
CA PHE A 4 -9.33 -45.50 -11.49
C PHE A 4 -9.34 -44.80 -12.86
N LEU A 5 -10.52 -44.56 -13.46
CA LEU A 5 -10.62 -43.88 -14.75
C LEU A 5 -10.53 -42.33 -14.62
N LEU A 6 -10.92 -41.78 -13.50
CA LEU A 6 -10.87 -40.33 -13.25
C LEU A 6 -9.45 -39.83 -12.94
N ILE A 7 -8.61 -40.65 -12.32
CA ILE A 7 -7.19 -40.35 -12.08
C ILE A 7 -6.36 -40.41 -13.35
N ALA A 8 -6.69 -41.34 -14.27
CA ALA A 8 -6.02 -41.46 -15.56
C ALA A 8 -6.34 -40.28 -16.51
N LEU A 9 -7.55 -39.72 -16.46
CA LEU A 9 -7.95 -38.55 -17.26
C LEU A 9 -7.32 -37.23 -16.77
N SER A 10 -7.09 -37.07 -15.48
CA SER A 10 -6.40 -35.89 -14.93
C SER A 10 -4.89 -35.88 -15.22
N LEU A 11 -4.25 -37.09 -15.27
CA LEU A 11 -2.84 -37.19 -15.63
C LEU A 11 -2.58 -36.98 -17.14
N VAL A 12 -3.53 -37.33 -18.01
CA VAL A 12 -3.45 -37.09 -19.45
C VAL A 12 -3.62 -35.60 -19.79
N HIS A 13 -4.45 -34.86 -19.03
CA HIS A 13 -4.58 -33.38 -19.20
C HIS A 13 -3.36 -32.60 -18.72
N LEU A 14 -2.71 -33.05 -17.64
CA LEU A 14 -1.43 -32.45 -17.20
C LEU A 14 -0.30 -32.73 -18.17
N ALA A 15 -0.24 -33.92 -18.76
CA ALA A 15 0.79 -34.27 -19.75
C ALA A 15 0.60 -33.51 -21.08
N THR A 16 -0.63 -33.24 -21.50
CA THR A 16 -0.92 -32.44 -22.72
C THR A 16 -0.69 -30.94 -22.53
N ALA A 17 -0.91 -30.40 -21.34
CA ALA A 17 -0.56 -29.00 -21.02
C ALA A 17 0.97 -28.81 -21.04
N CYS A 18 1.73 -29.73 -20.42
CA CYS A 18 3.19 -29.70 -20.40
C CYS A 18 3.81 -29.91 -21.80
N GLN A 19 3.19 -30.73 -22.68
CA GLN A 19 3.64 -30.88 -24.06
C GLN A 19 3.30 -29.71 -24.99
N ARG A 20 2.29 -28.91 -24.68
CA ARG A 20 2.01 -27.67 -25.41
C ARG A 20 3.01 -26.56 -25.07
N GLU A 21 3.41 -26.42 -23.81
CA GLU A 21 4.47 -25.49 -23.42
C GLU A 21 5.84 -25.87 -23.99
N LEU A 22 6.19 -27.19 -24.00
CA LEU A 22 7.44 -27.68 -24.60
C LEU A 22 7.48 -27.55 -26.13
N ARG A 23 6.34 -27.44 -26.82
CA ARG A 23 6.31 -27.20 -28.29
C ARG A 23 6.43 -25.70 -28.65
N SER A 24 6.00 -24.77 -27.80
CA SER A 24 6.19 -23.34 -28.02
C SER A 24 7.65 -22.90 -27.82
N LEU A 25 8.44 -23.68 -27.07
CA LEU A 25 9.86 -23.41 -26.81
C LEU A 25 10.79 -23.93 -27.96
N LYS A 26 10.27 -24.66 -28.96
CA LYS A 26 11.11 -25.25 -30.02
C LYS A 26 11.14 -24.51 -31.36
N THR A 27 10.45 -23.37 -31.48
CA THR A 27 10.42 -22.61 -32.76
C THR A 27 10.75 -21.13 -32.61
N GLY A 28 11.68 -20.79 -31.73
CA GLY A 28 12.23 -19.45 -31.63
C GLY A 28 13.71 -19.52 -31.30
N GLN A 29 14.58 -19.57 -32.30
CA GLN A 29 16.00 -19.27 -32.13
C GLN A 29 16.14 -17.81 -31.73
N LEU A 30 16.36 -17.56 -30.44
CA LEU A 30 17.10 -16.39 -29.95
C LEU A 30 18.05 -16.90 -28.87
N SER A 31 19.26 -17.19 -29.33
CA SER A 31 20.42 -17.45 -28.49
C SER A 31 20.83 -16.12 -27.82
N HIS A 32 20.32 -15.85 -26.64
CA HIS A 32 21.04 -15.09 -25.65
C HIS A 32 21.24 -15.99 -24.44
N GLN A 33 22.39 -16.64 -24.42
CA GLN A 33 22.96 -17.20 -23.21
C GLN A 33 23.12 -16.01 -22.24
N HIS A 34 22.17 -15.84 -21.33
CA HIS A 34 22.47 -15.14 -20.09
C HIS A 34 23.55 -15.99 -19.40
N PRO A 35 24.73 -15.43 -19.10
CA PRO A 35 25.62 -16.11 -18.21
C PRO A 35 24.82 -16.39 -16.95
N LEU A 36 24.75 -17.63 -16.53
CA LEU A 36 24.41 -17.99 -15.16
C LEU A 36 25.46 -17.24 -14.32
N VAL A 37 25.08 -16.06 -13.85
CA VAL A 37 25.84 -15.39 -12.79
C VAL A 37 25.77 -16.38 -11.65
N LEU A 38 26.88 -17.07 -11.40
CA LEU A 38 27.05 -17.85 -10.19
C LEU A 38 26.80 -16.89 -9.05
N ARG A 39 25.58 -16.91 -8.49
CA ARG A 39 25.23 -16.08 -7.34
C ARG A 39 26.24 -16.44 -6.27
N GLN A 40 27.07 -15.50 -5.85
CA GLN A 40 27.97 -15.69 -4.73
C GLN A 40 27.14 -16.21 -3.57
N ALA A 41 27.54 -17.35 -2.99
CA ALA A 41 26.88 -17.88 -1.82
C ALA A 41 26.83 -16.81 -0.74
N VAL A 42 25.62 -16.52 -0.24
CA VAL A 42 25.46 -15.53 0.83
C VAL A 42 26.15 -16.08 2.07
N THR A 43 27.06 -15.27 2.65
CA THR A 43 27.80 -15.67 3.85
C THR A 43 26.88 -15.68 5.06
N PHE A 44 26.88 -16.79 5.82
CA PHE A 44 26.17 -16.88 7.10
C PHE A 44 27.11 -17.38 8.22
N PRO A 45 27.18 -16.75 9.38
CA PRO A 45 26.50 -15.49 9.73
C PRO A 45 26.97 -14.31 8.87
N PRO A 46 26.12 -13.28 8.66
CA PRO A 46 26.45 -12.10 7.86
C PRO A 46 27.65 -11.34 8.40
N VAL A 47 28.46 -10.77 7.50
CA VAL A 47 29.58 -9.90 7.88
C VAL A 47 29.11 -8.45 7.87
N ARG A 48 29.31 -7.77 8.97
CA ARG A 48 28.95 -6.35 9.18
C ARG A 48 30.19 -5.54 9.62
N ASN A 49 30.19 -4.25 9.32
CA ASN A 49 31.15 -3.33 9.88
C ASN A 49 30.75 -2.88 11.30
N LYS A 50 31.62 -2.19 12.02
CA LYS A 50 31.39 -1.77 13.41
C LYS A 50 30.07 -0.97 13.59
N ASN A 51 29.74 -0.05 12.69
CA ASN A 51 28.54 0.76 12.80
C ASN A 51 27.29 -0.07 12.51
N GLU A 52 27.34 -0.97 11.54
CA GLU A 52 26.29 -1.94 11.25
C GLU A 52 26.03 -2.88 12.44
N ASP A 53 27.10 -3.34 13.13
CA ASP A 53 26.97 -4.16 14.33
C ASP A 53 26.30 -3.38 15.47
N ILE A 54 26.69 -2.11 15.71
CA ILE A 54 26.04 -1.25 16.72
C ILE A 54 24.54 -1.14 16.44
N LEU A 55 24.16 -0.87 15.21
CA LEU A 55 22.75 -0.79 14.85
C LEU A 55 22.04 -2.13 15.03
N HIS A 56 22.59 -3.21 14.50
CA HIS A 56 22.02 -4.54 14.54
C HIS A 56 21.82 -5.06 15.97
N GLU A 57 22.78 -4.83 16.87
CA GLU A 57 22.73 -5.29 18.26
C GLU A 57 21.88 -4.40 19.17
N SER A 58 21.45 -3.22 18.69
CA SER A 58 20.70 -2.26 19.51
C SER A 58 19.23 -2.61 19.68
N PHE A 59 18.67 -3.45 18.83
CA PHE A 59 17.26 -3.85 18.90
C PHE A 59 17.01 -4.87 20.01
N SER A 60 16.14 -4.51 20.94
CA SER A 60 15.72 -5.34 22.05
C SER A 60 14.30 -5.85 21.85
N ALA A 61 14.14 -7.14 21.63
CA ALA A 61 12.84 -7.77 21.51
C ALA A 61 11.96 -7.54 22.76
N PHE A 62 12.56 -7.52 23.96
CA PHE A 62 11.87 -7.21 25.21
C PHE A 62 11.31 -5.76 25.21
N SER A 63 12.09 -4.79 24.75
CA SER A 63 11.63 -3.40 24.67
C SER A 63 10.56 -3.20 23.58
N ILE A 64 10.66 -3.94 22.46
CA ILE A 64 9.61 -3.95 21.42
C ILE A 64 8.29 -4.49 21.98
N ASP A 65 8.35 -5.57 22.77
CA ASP A 65 7.21 -6.16 23.49
C ASP A 65 6.52 -5.12 24.39
N ASP A 66 7.30 -4.40 25.22
CA ASP A 66 6.78 -3.34 26.09
C ASP A 66 6.08 -2.22 25.27
N TRP A 67 6.68 -1.79 24.15
CA TRP A 67 6.10 -0.77 23.29
C TRP A 67 4.86 -1.25 22.52
N SER A 68 4.88 -2.49 22.03
CA SER A 68 3.71 -3.12 21.42
C SER A 68 2.55 -3.17 22.42
N SER A 69 2.82 -3.60 23.66
CA SER A 69 1.83 -3.59 24.73
C SER A 69 1.32 -2.18 25.05
N TYR A 70 2.20 -1.16 25.10
CA TYR A 70 1.82 0.21 25.38
C TYR A 70 0.86 0.78 24.32
N TYR A 71 1.22 0.65 23.03
CA TYR A 71 0.41 1.22 21.95
C TYR A 71 -0.93 0.51 21.78
N THR A 72 -0.98 -0.82 21.95
CA THR A 72 -2.20 -1.62 21.78
C THR A 72 -3.24 -1.47 22.89
N HIS A 73 -2.90 -0.86 24.02
CA HIS A 73 -3.83 -0.64 25.14
C HIS A 73 -4.29 0.81 25.29
N GLY A 74 -3.95 1.69 24.36
CA GLY A 74 -4.35 3.10 24.35
C GLY A 74 -5.36 3.41 23.25
N ASP A 75 -6.28 4.36 23.48
CA ASP A 75 -7.08 4.93 22.39
C ASP A 75 -6.15 5.72 21.46
N HIS A 76 -6.09 5.36 20.20
CA HIS A 76 -5.29 6.02 19.20
C HIS A 76 -6.02 6.17 17.84
N VAL A 77 -7.34 6.21 17.87
CA VAL A 77 -8.12 6.66 16.71
C VAL A 77 -7.70 8.08 16.37
N ALA A 78 -7.51 8.34 15.08
CA ALA A 78 -7.00 9.61 14.56
C ALA A 78 -7.57 10.85 15.27
N GLY A 79 -6.70 11.77 15.67
CA GLY A 79 -7.07 13.02 16.32
C GLY A 79 -7.65 12.90 17.75
N ARG A 80 -7.47 11.75 18.44
CA ARG A 80 -8.05 11.54 19.77
C ARG A 80 -7.06 11.48 20.92
N ASN A 81 -5.81 11.11 20.70
CA ASN A 81 -4.85 10.89 21.79
C ASN A 81 -3.53 11.65 21.61
N ARG A 82 -3.55 12.94 21.89
CA ARG A 82 -2.34 13.79 21.92
C ARG A 82 -1.27 13.24 22.90
N SER A 83 -1.69 12.69 24.02
CA SER A 83 -0.71 12.22 25.05
C SER A 83 0.16 11.07 24.54
N MET A 84 -0.36 10.20 23.68
CA MET A 84 0.44 9.15 23.05
C MET A 84 1.51 9.74 22.12
N ALA A 85 1.20 10.76 21.35
CA ALA A 85 2.16 11.49 20.54
C ALA A 85 3.24 12.16 21.40
N GLU A 86 2.85 12.78 22.53
CA GLU A 86 3.78 13.42 23.48
C GLU A 86 4.72 12.40 24.14
N VAL A 87 4.21 11.20 24.50
CA VAL A 87 5.05 10.11 25.03
C VAL A 87 6.03 9.62 23.98
N THR A 88 5.57 9.42 22.74
CA THR A 88 6.43 9.04 21.61
C THR A 88 7.56 10.06 21.39
N ALA A 89 7.25 11.34 21.31
CA ALA A 89 8.24 12.42 21.15
C ALA A 89 9.25 12.48 22.30
N LYS A 90 8.78 12.30 23.52
CA LYS A 90 9.61 12.27 24.72
C LYS A 90 10.58 11.09 24.72
N GLU A 91 10.10 9.90 24.35
CA GLU A 91 10.96 8.71 24.28
C GLU A 91 12.00 8.83 23.18
N TRP A 92 11.65 9.33 22.01
CA TRP A 92 12.62 9.62 20.95
C TRP A 92 13.71 10.58 21.40
N THR A 93 13.30 11.66 22.12
CA THR A 93 14.26 12.63 22.67
C THR A 93 15.19 11.99 23.70
N LYS A 94 14.67 11.13 24.57
CA LYS A 94 15.45 10.34 25.55
C LYS A 94 16.45 9.41 24.84
N ASN A 95 16.07 8.86 23.72
CA ASN A 95 16.90 7.99 22.89
C ASN A 95 17.95 8.77 22.05
N GLY A 96 18.04 10.09 22.20
CA GLY A 96 19.03 10.94 21.49
C GLY A 96 18.55 11.47 20.13
N VAL A 97 17.29 11.27 19.78
CA VAL A 97 16.65 11.85 18.58
C VAL A 97 15.60 12.88 19.03
N PRO A 98 15.89 14.19 18.96
CA PRO A 98 14.97 15.22 19.40
C PRO A 98 13.62 15.12 18.66
N GLY A 99 12.57 14.73 19.38
CA GLY A 99 11.21 14.61 18.86
C GLY A 99 10.37 15.85 19.16
N SER A 100 9.57 16.28 18.20
CA SER A 100 8.63 17.40 18.33
C SER A 100 7.30 17.07 17.70
N LEU A 101 6.21 17.68 18.22
CA LEU A 101 4.88 17.54 17.62
C LEU A 101 4.68 18.59 16.52
N VAL A 102 4.11 18.13 15.40
CA VAL A 102 3.58 19.01 14.34
C VAL A 102 2.07 18.82 14.30
N GLU A 103 1.34 19.92 14.40
CA GLU A 103 -0.12 19.91 14.49
C GLU A 103 -0.75 20.41 13.21
N TYR A 104 -1.80 19.70 12.76
CA TYR A 104 -2.68 20.09 11.66
C TYR A 104 -4.13 20.06 12.14
N GLU A 105 -4.97 20.96 11.65
CA GLU A 105 -6.42 21.02 11.94
C GLU A 105 -7.18 20.43 10.75
N VAL A 106 -7.54 19.16 10.82
CA VAL A 106 -8.07 18.41 9.68
C VAL A 106 -9.54 18.03 9.84
N PHE A 107 -10.22 17.83 8.73
CA PHE A 107 -11.58 17.31 8.71
C PHE A 107 -11.60 15.81 8.97
N LEU A 108 -12.22 15.39 10.08
CA LEU A 108 -12.49 13.99 10.41
C LEU A 108 -13.97 13.79 10.72
N ASN A 109 -14.43 12.54 10.68
CA ASN A 109 -15.74 12.18 11.17
C ASN A 109 -15.69 10.92 12.06
N TYR A 110 -16.60 10.86 13.04
CA TYR A 110 -16.66 9.77 14.02
C TYR A 110 -18.07 9.20 14.09
N PRO A 111 -18.23 7.89 14.40
CA PRO A 111 -19.56 7.25 14.47
C PRO A 111 -20.41 7.82 15.62
N LYS A 112 -21.68 8.12 15.33
CA LYS A 112 -22.66 8.62 16.29
C LYS A 112 -23.86 7.71 16.44
N GLU A 113 -24.41 7.22 15.33
CA GLU A 113 -25.49 6.23 15.32
C GLU A 113 -25.35 5.35 14.09
N GLN A 114 -25.15 4.05 14.30
CA GLN A 114 -24.99 3.05 13.25
C GLN A 114 -25.98 1.93 13.49
N LYS A 115 -26.74 1.55 12.44
CA LYS A 115 -27.73 0.48 12.51
C LYS A 115 -27.99 -0.10 11.13
N LEU A 116 -28.06 -1.43 11.05
CA LEU A 116 -28.42 -2.15 9.82
C LEU A 116 -29.47 -3.21 10.13
N VAL A 117 -30.61 -3.16 9.46
CA VAL A 117 -31.75 -4.03 9.74
C VAL A 117 -32.26 -4.64 8.44
N LEU A 118 -32.35 -5.97 8.40
CA LEU A 118 -33.07 -6.73 7.35
C LEU A 118 -34.55 -6.79 7.68
N ARG A 119 -35.40 -6.46 6.73
CA ARG A 119 -36.83 -6.39 6.90
C ARG A 119 -37.57 -7.19 5.83
N SER A 120 -38.73 -7.77 6.21
CA SER A 120 -39.74 -8.23 5.28
C SER A 120 -41.05 -7.47 5.57
N ARG A 121 -41.40 -6.54 4.69
CA ARG A 121 -42.48 -5.57 4.94
C ARG A 121 -42.24 -4.84 6.28
N ASN A 122 -43.14 -4.96 7.26
CA ASN A 122 -43.04 -4.33 8.58
C ASN A 122 -42.34 -5.19 9.65
N ARG A 123 -41.87 -6.42 9.28
CA ARG A 123 -41.25 -7.36 10.22
C ARG A 123 -39.70 -7.27 10.11
N THR A 124 -39.03 -7.07 11.25
CA THR A 124 -37.58 -7.27 11.35
C THR A 124 -37.27 -8.76 11.24
N LEU A 125 -36.38 -9.11 10.31
CA LEU A 125 -35.86 -10.47 10.14
C LEU A 125 -34.51 -10.63 10.85
N HIS A 126 -33.65 -9.61 10.77
CA HIS A 126 -32.36 -9.59 11.41
C HIS A 126 -31.91 -8.14 11.67
N GLU A 127 -31.14 -7.94 12.74
CA GLU A 127 -30.47 -6.67 13.04
C GLU A 127 -28.99 -6.98 13.27
N ALA A 128 -28.11 -6.39 12.49
CA ALA A 128 -26.67 -6.61 12.58
C ALA A 128 -26.08 -6.01 13.87
N GLN A 129 -25.14 -6.71 14.47
CA GLN A 129 -24.38 -6.22 15.60
C GLN A 129 -23.34 -5.20 15.13
N MET A 130 -23.22 -4.07 15.85
CA MET A 130 -22.29 -2.99 15.51
C MET A 130 -20.96 -3.09 16.29
N TYR A 131 -20.79 -4.10 17.13
CA TYR A 131 -19.59 -4.39 17.89
C TYR A 131 -19.23 -5.87 17.75
N GLU A 132 -17.93 -6.15 17.79
CA GLU A 132 -17.39 -7.50 17.88
C GLU A 132 -17.65 -8.10 19.27
N ASP A 133 -17.67 -9.43 19.36
CA ASP A 133 -17.77 -10.14 20.63
C ASP A 133 -16.46 -9.93 21.43
N ALA A 134 -16.58 -9.71 22.74
CA ALA A 134 -15.43 -9.62 23.61
C ALA A 134 -14.74 -10.99 23.76
N LEU A 135 -13.42 -11.00 23.75
CA LEU A 135 -12.58 -12.18 23.98
C LEU A 135 -12.01 -12.14 25.40
N SER A 136 -12.08 -13.25 26.11
CA SER A 136 -11.60 -13.34 27.50
C SER A 136 -10.09 -13.22 27.64
N GLU A 137 -9.36 -13.51 26.57
CA GLU A 137 -7.91 -13.52 26.47
C GLU A 137 -7.29 -12.14 26.25
N ASP A 138 -8.11 -11.14 25.85
CA ASP A 138 -7.63 -9.77 25.64
C ASP A 138 -8.73 -8.76 25.98
N ASP A 139 -8.50 -7.96 27.02
CA ASP A 139 -9.47 -7.01 27.57
C ASP A 139 -9.69 -5.77 26.67
N THR A 140 -8.80 -5.50 25.71
CA THR A 140 -8.97 -4.43 24.74
C THR A 140 -10.22 -4.63 23.87
N THR A 141 -10.65 -5.89 23.66
CA THR A 141 -11.88 -6.23 22.94
C THR A 141 -13.17 -5.78 23.64
N SER A 142 -13.10 -5.51 24.94
CA SER A 142 -14.18 -4.96 25.76
C SER A 142 -13.94 -3.54 26.23
N SER A 143 -12.97 -2.85 25.66
CA SER A 143 -12.62 -1.48 26.02
C SER A 143 -13.83 -0.55 25.91
N PRO A 144 -14.08 0.33 26.89
CA PRO A 144 -15.11 1.35 26.80
C PRO A 144 -14.79 2.42 25.74
N GLN A 145 -13.58 2.45 25.20
CA GLN A 145 -13.13 3.32 24.10
C GLN A 145 -13.36 2.71 22.73
N ALA A 146 -13.75 1.42 22.65
CA ALA A 146 -14.04 0.76 21.38
C ALA A 146 -15.14 1.49 20.61
N LEU A 147 -14.92 1.67 19.32
CA LEU A 147 -15.89 2.28 18.40
C LEU A 147 -16.76 1.21 17.74
N PRO A 148 -18.03 1.51 17.46
CA PRO A 148 -18.90 0.61 16.71
C PRO A 148 -18.36 0.38 15.29
N ALA A 149 -19.02 -0.48 14.54
CA ALA A 149 -18.84 -0.65 13.12
C ALA A 149 -19.07 0.67 12.38
N PHE A 150 -18.11 1.19 11.64
CA PHE A 150 -18.25 2.39 10.81
C PHE A 150 -17.22 2.41 9.70
N HIS A 151 -17.48 3.22 8.68
CA HIS A 151 -16.49 3.63 7.70
C HIS A 151 -16.14 5.09 7.91
N GLY A 152 -14.85 5.40 8.02
CA GLY A 152 -14.35 6.76 8.00
C GLY A 152 -14.78 7.45 6.69
N TYR A 153 -15.21 8.70 6.80
CA TYR A 153 -15.74 9.50 5.69
C TYR A 153 -17.01 8.99 5.01
N SER A 154 -17.68 7.98 5.56
CA SER A 154 -19.02 7.63 5.09
C SER A 154 -19.98 8.80 5.28
N ALA A 155 -20.84 9.06 4.29
CA ALA A 155 -21.87 10.07 4.40
C ALA A 155 -22.86 9.74 5.52
N SER A 156 -23.36 10.76 6.22
CA SER A 156 -24.47 10.62 7.15
C SER A 156 -25.78 10.45 6.40
N GLY A 157 -26.62 9.51 6.84
CA GLY A 157 -27.94 9.30 6.24
C GLY A 157 -28.70 8.09 6.80
N LYS A 158 -29.98 8.06 6.46
CA LYS A 158 -30.84 6.92 6.70
C LYS A 158 -31.61 6.57 5.42
N VAL A 159 -31.45 5.34 4.98
CA VAL A 159 -32.08 4.81 3.77
C VAL A 159 -32.75 3.47 4.04
N GLU A 160 -33.89 3.21 3.37
CA GLU A 160 -34.51 1.89 3.36
C GLU A 160 -34.91 1.54 1.94
N ALA A 161 -34.34 0.44 1.41
CA ALA A 161 -34.58 -0.02 0.05
C ALA A 161 -34.37 -1.53 -0.07
N GLU A 162 -34.85 -2.12 -1.18
CA GLU A 162 -34.36 -3.42 -1.62
C GLU A 162 -32.86 -3.35 -1.86
N TYR A 163 -32.16 -4.48 -1.86
CA TYR A 163 -30.73 -4.53 -2.02
C TYR A 163 -30.26 -5.57 -3.02
N VAL A 164 -29.07 -5.37 -3.54
CA VAL A 164 -28.43 -6.22 -4.55
C VAL A 164 -27.06 -6.62 -4.05
N TYR A 165 -26.72 -7.91 -4.16
CA TYR A 165 -25.36 -8.36 -3.97
C TYR A 165 -24.53 -8.03 -5.21
N VAL A 166 -23.45 -7.29 -5.01
CA VAL A 166 -22.60 -6.73 -6.07
C VAL A 166 -21.19 -7.35 -6.11
N GLY A 167 -21.04 -8.58 -5.61
CA GLY A 167 -19.76 -9.26 -5.58
C GLY A 167 -18.72 -8.51 -4.73
N ARG A 168 -17.54 -8.26 -5.30
CA ARG A 168 -16.50 -7.41 -4.68
C ARG A 168 -16.68 -5.92 -4.98
N GLY A 169 -17.73 -5.54 -5.70
CA GLY A 169 -17.99 -4.14 -6.07
C GLY A 169 -16.96 -3.56 -7.04
N HIS A 170 -16.29 -4.41 -7.81
CA HIS A 170 -15.42 -3.99 -8.89
C HIS A 170 -16.24 -3.42 -10.07
N LYS A 171 -15.67 -2.53 -10.85
CA LYS A 171 -16.28 -1.97 -12.07
C LYS A 171 -16.89 -3.05 -12.97
N ASP A 172 -16.18 -4.16 -13.14
CA ASP A 172 -16.64 -5.28 -13.96
C ASP A 172 -17.79 -6.07 -13.31
N ASP A 173 -17.92 -6.07 -11.98
CA ASP A 173 -19.06 -6.67 -11.30
C ASP A 173 -20.32 -5.89 -11.62
N PHE A 174 -20.26 -4.57 -11.58
CA PHE A 174 -21.37 -3.70 -11.98
C PHE A 174 -21.68 -3.83 -13.47
N ALA A 175 -20.67 -3.98 -14.33
CA ALA A 175 -20.87 -4.24 -15.76
C ALA A 175 -21.61 -5.56 -16.00
N ALA A 176 -21.27 -6.64 -15.27
CA ALA A 176 -21.96 -7.92 -15.35
C ALA A 176 -23.42 -7.81 -14.88
N LEU A 177 -23.69 -7.12 -13.77
CA LEU A 177 -25.05 -6.88 -13.29
C LEU A 177 -25.88 -6.09 -14.31
N THR A 178 -25.30 -5.07 -14.94
CA THR A 178 -25.94 -4.29 -16.00
C THR A 178 -26.28 -5.17 -17.21
N ALA A 179 -25.36 -6.04 -17.63
CA ALA A 179 -25.56 -6.98 -18.73
C ALA A 179 -26.69 -7.99 -18.45
N LEU A 180 -26.90 -8.33 -17.18
CA LEU A 180 -28.02 -9.19 -16.71
C LEU A 180 -29.30 -8.41 -16.50
N ASN A 181 -29.35 -7.10 -16.80
CA ASN A 181 -30.50 -6.21 -16.57
C ASN A 181 -30.93 -6.15 -15.10
N VAL A 182 -30.03 -6.29 -14.15
CA VAL A 182 -30.32 -6.09 -12.73
C VAL A 182 -30.54 -4.60 -12.47
N ASP A 183 -31.71 -4.24 -11.91
CA ASP A 183 -32.01 -2.86 -11.54
C ASP A 183 -31.23 -2.46 -10.27
N LEU A 184 -30.28 -1.54 -10.42
CA LEU A 184 -29.42 -1.04 -9.35
C LEU A 184 -29.90 0.29 -8.77
N LYS A 185 -30.63 1.08 -9.58
CA LYS A 185 -31.00 2.44 -9.17
C LYS A 185 -31.94 2.44 -7.97
N GLY A 186 -31.58 3.22 -6.95
CA GLY A 186 -32.36 3.33 -5.71
C GLY A 186 -32.26 2.11 -4.80
N LYS A 187 -31.40 1.12 -5.10
CA LYS A 187 -31.15 -0.04 -4.24
C LYS A 187 -29.96 0.20 -3.33
N ILE A 188 -29.79 -0.64 -2.32
CA ILE A 188 -28.61 -0.70 -1.45
C ILE A 188 -27.67 -1.79 -1.98
N ALA A 189 -26.35 -1.54 -2.00
CA ALA A 189 -25.37 -2.55 -2.37
C ALA A 189 -24.94 -3.37 -1.15
N LEU A 190 -24.91 -4.69 -1.29
CA LEU A 190 -24.18 -5.61 -0.43
C LEU A 190 -22.91 -6.03 -1.16
N ALA A 191 -21.73 -5.72 -0.62
CA ALA A 191 -20.46 -6.08 -1.20
C ALA A 191 -19.58 -6.87 -0.22
N LYS A 192 -18.67 -7.70 -0.73
CA LYS A 192 -17.63 -8.27 0.11
C LYS A 192 -16.30 -7.56 -0.08
N TYR A 193 -15.48 -7.60 0.96
CA TYR A 193 -14.09 -7.10 0.90
C TYR A 193 -13.22 -7.93 -0.03
N GLY A 194 -12.00 -7.45 -0.28
CA GLY A 194 -11.12 -7.95 -1.33
C GLY A 194 -11.41 -7.31 -2.70
N GLY A 195 -10.49 -7.42 -3.64
CA GLY A 195 -10.55 -6.67 -4.90
C GLY A 195 -10.26 -5.18 -4.68
N PRO A 196 -11.07 -4.25 -5.24
CA PRO A 196 -10.76 -2.83 -5.17
C PRO A 196 -10.87 -2.27 -3.75
N PHE A 197 -10.20 -1.14 -3.52
CA PHE A 197 -10.33 -0.34 -2.30
C PHE A 197 -11.78 -0.05 -1.95
N ARG A 198 -12.11 -0.02 -0.65
CA ARG A 198 -13.50 0.12 -0.17
C ARG A 198 -14.18 1.41 -0.65
N GLY A 199 -13.45 2.51 -0.77
CA GLY A 199 -13.95 3.76 -1.35
C GLY A 199 -14.36 3.61 -2.82
N VAL A 200 -13.60 2.83 -3.62
CA VAL A 200 -13.95 2.53 -5.01
C VAL A 200 -15.25 1.73 -5.11
N LYS A 201 -15.51 0.79 -4.19
CA LYS A 201 -16.79 0.06 -4.13
C LYS A 201 -17.97 1.00 -3.90
N VAL A 202 -17.82 1.97 -2.99
CA VAL A 202 -18.85 2.98 -2.73
C VAL A 202 -19.02 3.90 -3.92
N LEU A 203 -17.95 4.36 -4.56
CA LEU A 203 -17.99 5.18 -5.77
C LEU A 203 -18.70 4.46 -6.92
N ASN A 204 -18.41 3.17 -7.13
CA ASN A 204 -19.07 2.37 -8.17
C ASN A 204 -20.58 2.24 -7.89
N ALA A 205 -20.97 1.97 -6.64
CA ALA A 205 -22.38 1.93 -6.26
C ALA A 205 -23.07 3.29 -6.47
N GLU A 206 -22.46 4.39 -6.03
CA GLU A 206 -22.98 5.75 -6.21
C GLU A 206 -23.14 6.08 -7.71
N THR A 207 -22.16 5.74 -8.53
CA THR A 207 -22.18 5.97 -9.99
C THR A 207 -23.34 5.25 -10.69
N HIS A 208 -23.76 4.07 -10.17
CA HIS A 208 -24.91 3.31 -10.65
C HIS A 208 -26.25 3.73 -10.01
N GLY A 209 -26.26 4.84 -9.25
CA GLY A 209 -27.46 5.40 -8.64
C GLY A 209 -27.98 4.60 -7.45
N MET A 210 -27.14 3.79 -6.82
CA MET A 210 -27.48 3.12 -5.55
C MET A 210 -27.49 4.14 -4.40
N VAL A 211 -28.18 3.83 -3.30
CA VAL A 211 -28.47 4.80 -2.22
C VAL A 211 -27.76 4.48 -0.90
N GLY A 212 -27.02 3.39 -0.83
CA GLY A 212 -26.25 2.99 0.33
C GLY A 212 -25.45 1.74 0.04
N VAL A 213 -24.44 1.45 0.89
CA VAL A 213 -23.56 0.27 0.76
C VAL A 213 -23.35 -0.35 2.13
N PHE A 214 -23.32 -1.67 2.21
CA PHE A 214 -22.76 -2.35 3.37
C PHE A 214 -21.84 -3.48 2.93
N MET A 215 -20.78 -3.71 3.73
CA MET A 215 -19.67 -4.58 3.33
C MET A 215 -19.33 -5.58 4.43
N PHE A 216 -18.83 -6.75 4.03
CA PHE A 216 -18.38 -7.77 4.97
C PHE A 216 -17.10 -8.46 4.49
N SER A 217 -16.29 -8.97 5.44
CA SER A 217 -15.15 -9.84 5.16
C SER A 217 -15.64 -11.29 5.08
N ASP A 218 -15.60 -11.87 3.88
CA ASP A 218 -16.00 -13.25 3.66
C ASP A 218 -14.97 -14.21 4.31
N PRO A 219 -15.41 -15.30 4.99
CA PRO A 219 -14.52 -16.29 5.60
C PRO A 219 -13.87 -17.25 4.59
N ASP A 220 -13.80 -16.88 3.32
CA ASP A 220 -13.13 -17.64 2.27
C ASP A 220 -11.64 -17.77 2.59
N GLY A 221 -11.23 -18.91 3.14
CA GLY A 221 -9.87 -19.16 3.63
C GLY A 221 -9.82 -19.61 5.10
N PRO A 222 -8.76 -19.25 5.84
CA PRO A 222 -8.61 -19.62 7.25
C PRO A 222 -9.77 -19.12 8.11
N ALA A 223 -10.09 -19.87 9.17
CA ALA A 223 -11.23 -19.57 10.04
C ALA A 223 -11.10 -18.16 10.68
N ARG A 224 -11.89 -17.21 10.20
CA ARG A 224 -12.01 -15.88 10.80
C ARG A 224 -12.98 -15.92 11.97
N GLN A 225 -12.76 -15.04 12.94
CA GLN A 225 -13.73 -14.82 14.01
C GLN A 225 -15.06 -14.34 13.39
N PRO A 226 -16.20 -15.04 13.68
CA PRO A 226 -17.47 -14.75 13.01
C PRO A 226 -17.99 -13.34 13.22
N SER A 227 -17.67 -12.71 14.35
CA SER A 227 -18.06 -11.34 14.67
C SER A 227 -17.07 -10.26 14.22
N SER A 228 -15.95 -10.63 13.60
CA SER A 228 -14.94 -9.68 13.09
C SER A 228 -15.54 -8.66 12.13
N ILE A 229 -15.28 -7.38 12.36
CA ILE A 229 -15.78 -6.26 11.54
C ILE A 229 -14.58 -5.46 11.03
N GLN A 230 -14.40 -5.42 9.71
CA GLN A 230 -13.35 -4.63 9.08
C GLN A 230 -13.82 -3.19 8.89
N ARG A 231 -13.27 -2.25 9.67
CA ARG A 231 -13.47 -0.80 9.51
C ARG A 231 -12.63 -0.27 8.35
N GLY A 232 -12.57 1.03 8.18
CA GLY A 232 -11.69 1.68 7.21
C GLY A 232 -12.35 2.87 6.52
N SER A 233 -11.54 3.68 5.84
CA SER A 233 -12.00 4.85 5.09
C SER A 233 -12.69 4.46 3.78
N VAL A 234 -13.72 5.21 3.41
CA VAL A 234 -14.37 5.18 2.09
C VAL A 234 -14.13 6.46 1.28
N ALA A 235 -13.20 7.30 1.69
CA ALA A 235 -12.71 8.40 0.86
C ALA A 235 -12.17 7.88 -0.49
N TYR A 236 -12.29 8.68 -1.53
CA TYR A 236 -11.76 8.32 -2.85
C TYR A 236 -10.27 8.70 -2.93
N ILE A 237 -9.43 8.02 -2.14
CA ILE A 237 -7.99 8.32 -2.01
C ILE A 237 -7.25 8.26 -3.35
N HIS A 238 -7.71 7.45 -4.31
CA HIS A 238 -7.17 7.37 -5.67
C HIS A 238 -7.44 8.63 -6.51
N HIS A 239 -8.34 9.51 -6.06
CA HIS A 239 -8.54 10.84 -6.62
C HIS A 239 -7.67 11.86 -5.89
N TYR A 240 -7.68 11.82 -4.56
CA TYR A 240 -6.95 12.74 -3.69
C TYR A 240 -6.82 12.16 -2.27
N PRO A 241 -5.60 11.93 -1.73
CA PRO A 241 -5.36 11.64 -0.32
C PRO A 241 -5.22 12.96 0.48
N GLY A 242 -4.99 12.87 1.80
CA GLY A 242 -4.89 14.02 2.69
C GLY A 242 -6.24 14.54 3.16
N ASP A 243 -6.26 15.68 3.82
CA ASP A 243 -7.50 16.31 4.27
C ASP A 243 -8.38 16.65 3.05
N PRO A 244 -9.56 16.03 2.91
CA PRO A 244 -10.43 16.28 1.76
C PRO A 244 -10.86 17.74 1.64
N THR A 245 -10.75 18.53 2.69
CA THR A 245 -11.19 19.95 2.72
C THR A 245 -10.07 20.95 2.43
N THR A 246 -8.82 20.52 2.36
CA THR A 246 -7.66 21.37 2.01
C THR A 246 -6.82 20.79 0.86
N PRO A 247 -7.43 20.52 -0.31
CA PRO A 247 -6.74 19.81 -1.40
C PRO A 247 -5.55 20.62 -1.95
N GLY A 248 -4.33 20.08 -1.78
CA GLY A 248 -3.09 20.65 -2.33
C GLY A 248 -2.41 21.71 -1.47
N TYR A 249 -2.83 21.88 -0.23
CA TYR A 249 -2.19 22.79 0.74
C TYR A 249 -2.41 22.32 2.18
N PRO A 250 -1.43 22.56 3.08
CA PRO A 250 -1.47 22.03 4.44
C PRO A 250 -2.60 22.62 5.28
N SER A 251 -3.29 21.79 6.02
CA SER A 251 -4.42 22.11 6.88
C SER A 251 -3.95 22.73 8.21
N LYS A 252 -3.43 23.96 8.13
CA LYS A 252 -2.99 24.73 9.30
C LYS A 252 -4.12 25.57 9.89
N PRO A 253 -4.03 25.99 11.17
CA PRO A 253 -5.03 26.88 11.77
C PRO A 253 -5.31 28.11 10.92
N GLY A 254 -6.60 28.35 10.62
CA GLY A 254 -7.05 29.53 9.88
C GLY A 254 -7.02 29.43 8.36
N VAL A 255 -6.63 28.29 7.78
CA VAL A 255 -6.76 28.08 6.32
C VAL A 255 -8.21 27.88 5.92
N LYS A 256 -8.50 28.11 4.65
CA LYS A 256 -9.85 27.93 4.10
C LYS A 256 -10.11 26.46 3.80
N HIS A 257 -11.17 25.90 4.36
CA HIS A 257 -11.65 24.57 4.03
C HIS A 257 -12.66 24.60 2.89
N VAL A 258 -12.55 23.65 1.94
CA VAL A 258 -13.50 23.48 0.85
C VAL A 258 -14.76 22.80 1.38
N SER A 259 -15.91 23.36 1.05
CA SER A 259 -17.20 22.70 1.32
C SER A 259 -17.52 21.69 0.22
N ASN A 260 -18.05 20.51 0.60
CA ASN A 260 -18.41 19.42 -0.31
C ASN A 260 -17.23 18.91 -1.18
N PRO A 261 -16.17 18.40 -0.58
CA PRO A 261 -15.03 17.89 -1.31
C PRO A 261 -15.42 16.71 -2.24
N PRO A 262 -14.89 16.68 -3.47
CA PRO A 262 -15.34 15.72 -4.49
C PRO A 262 -14.85 14.28 -4.24
N ASN A 263 -13.89 14.10 -3.35
CA ASN A 263 -13.31 12.80 -3.01
C ASN A 263 -13.98 12.12 -1.81
N LEU A 264 -15.13 12.63 -1.36
CA LEU A 264 -15.96 12.00 -0.33
C LEU A 264 -17.26 11.41 -0.91
N PRO A 265 -17.70 10.24 -0.42
CA PRO A 265 -18.97 9.61 -0.84
C PRO A 265 -20.18 10.43 -0.41
N LYS A 266 -21.25 10.33 -1.19
CA LYS A 266 -22.53 11.01 -0.94
C LYS A 266 -23.61 10.07 -0.42
N ILE A 267 -23.32 8.77 -0.35
CA ILE A 267 -24.22 7.73 0.14
C ILE A 267 -23.64 7.08 1.41
N PRO A 268 -24.50 6.70 2.38
CA PRO A 268 -24.05 6.06 3.61
C PRO A 268 -23.51 4.66 3.36
N SER A 269 -22.49 4.27 4.14
CA SER A 269 -21.93 2.92 4.10
C SER A 269 -21.59 2.40 5.50
N LEU A 270 -21.69 1.07 5.70
CA LEU A 270 -21.36 0.40 6.96
C LEU A 270 -20.62 -0.91 6.70
N PRO A 271 -19.59 -1.25 7.52
CA PRO A 271 -19.05 -2.60 7.58
C PRO A 271 -19.91 -3.46 8.53
N ILE A 272 -19.96 -4.77 8.28
CA ILE A 272 -20.58 -5.76 9.17
C ILE A 272 -19.73 -7.03 9.25
N SER A 273 -19.99 -7.85 10.26
CA SER A 273 -19.38 -9.17 10.39
C SER A 273 -19.94 -10.15 9.35
N HIS A 274 -19.20 -11.23 9.04
CA HIS A 274 -19.74 -12.28 8.17
C HIS A 274 -20.87 -13.09 8.84
N ARG A 275 -20.88 -13.16 10.18
CA ARG A 275 -22.00 -13.70 10.94
C ARG A 275 -23.29 -12.97 10.63
N ASP A 276 -23.22 -11.63 10.60
CA ASP A 276 -24.36 -10.78 10.29
C ASP A 276 -24.66 -10.69 8.79
N ALA A 277 -23.67 -10.88 7.91
CA ALA A 277 -23.87 -10.89 6.46
C ALA A 277 -24.65 -12.12 5.97
N LEU A 278 -24.52 -13.28 6.63
CA LEU A 278 -25.17 -14.52 6.22
C LEU A 278 -26.70 -14.41 6.11
N PRO A 279 -27.47 -13.84 7.08
CA PRO A 279 -28.90 -13.64 6.94
C PRO A 279 -29.30 -12.78 5.72
N PHE A 280 -28.49 -11.76 5.38
CA PHE A 280 -28.74 -10.93 4.20
C PHE A 280 -28.50 -11.72 2.90
N LEU A 281 -27.41 -12.49 2.82
CA LEU A 281 -27.16 -13.33 1.64
C LEU A 281 -28.23 -14.37 1.47
N LYS A 282 -28.64 -15.07 2.55
CA LYS A 282 -29.72 -16.09 2.51
C LYS A 282 -31.07 -15.52 2.10
N ALA A 283 -31.38 -14.29 2.44
CA ALA A 283 -32.58 -13.64 2.01
C ALA A 283 -32.61 -13.32 0.49
N LEU A 284 -31.50 -13.43 -0.19
CA LEU A 284 -31.39 -13.33 -1.65
C LEU A 284 -31.37 -14.71 -2.35
N ASP A 285 -31.25 -15.82 -1.62
CA ASP A 285 -31.20 -17.16 -2.22
C ASP A 285 -32.42 -17.41 -3.10
N GLY A 286 -32.17 -17.83 -4.34
CA GLY A 286 -33.22 -18.06 -5.35
C GLY A 286 -33.82 -16.81 -6.00
N HIS A 287 -33.25 -15.61 -5.69
CA HIS A 287 -33.68 -14.36 -6.29
C HIS A 287 -32.57 -13.78 -7.20
N GLY A 288 -32.94 -13.40 -8.42
CA GLY A 288 -31.98 -12.96 -9.44
C GLY A 288 -31.14 -14.12 -9.99
N THR A 289 -29.89 -13.85 -10.32
CA THR A 289 -28.91 -14.81 -10.85
C THR A 289 -28.04 -15.33 -9.71
N SER A 290 -27.89 -16.65 -9.58
CA SER A 290 -26.98 -17.24 -8.57
C SER A 290 -25.52 -16.96 -8.89
N GLY A 291 -24.67 -16.93 -7.86
CA GLY A 291 -23.23 -16.70 -8.03
C GLY A 291 -22.54 -17.75 -8.89
N GLU A 292 -23.03 -19.01 -8.89
CA GLU A 292 -22.52 -20.06 -9.78
C GLU A 292 -22.74 -19.72 -11.26
N LEU A 293 -23.89 -19.12 -11.60
CA LEU A 293 -24.23 -18.73 -12.96
C LEU A 293 -23.54 -17.42 -13.40
N ILE A 294 -23.26 -16.53 -12.46
CA ILE A 294 -22.44 -15.31 -12.72
C ILE A 294 -21.05 -15.71 -13.16
N ASN A 295 -20.45 -16.74 -12.55
CA ASN A 295 -19.14 -17.32 -12.89
C ASN A 295 -18.03 -16.27 -13.00
N ARG A 296 -18.00 -15.28 -12.09
CA ARG A 296 -16.93 -14.28 -11.98
C ARG A 296 -15.97 -14.64 -10.85
N ASP A 297 -14.68 -14.43 -11.09
CA ASP A 297 -13.67 -14.64 -10.06
C ASP A 297 -13.97 -13.79 -8.81
N GLY A 298 -13.92 -14.44 -7.65
CA GLY A 298 -14.18 -13.82 -6.37
C GLY A 298 -15.64 -13.39 -6.13
N TRP A 299 -16.59 -13.75 -6.96
CA TRP A 299 -18.02 -13.50 -6.72
C TRP A 299 -18.54 -14.32 -5.55
N ASN A 300 -18.37 -15.64 -5.59
CA ASN A 300 -18.75 -16.55 -4.50
C ASN A 300 -17.78 -16.43 -3.31
N GLY A 301 -18.16 -16.96 -2.17
CA GLY A 301 -17.36 -16.98 -0.94
C GLY A 301 -17.59 -18.26 -0.13
N GLY A 302 -17.18 -18.23 1.15
CA GLY A 302 -17.19 -19.36 2.06
C GLY A 302 -18.46 -19.52 2.91
N LEU A 303 -19.44 -18.58 2.82
CA LEU A 303 -20.67 -18.68 3.58
C LEU A 303 -21.69 -19.63 2.91
N ASP A 304 -22.53 -20.26 3.73
CA ASP A 304 -23.62 -21.14 3.27
C ASP A 304 -24.77 -20.32 2.65
N ALA A 305 -24.54 -19.77 1.44
CA ALA A 305 -25.48 -18.99 0.64
C ALA A 305 -25.19 -19.16 -0.84
N THR A 306 -26.15 -18.86 -1.71
CA THR A 306 -25.98 -18.97 -3.17
C THR A 306 -25.32 -17.75 -3.81
N TYR A 307 -25.01 -16.71 -3.03
CA TYR A 307 -24.48 -15.44 -3.52
C TYR A 307 -25.25 -14.88 -4.72
N SER A 308 -26.57 -15.06 -4.68
CA SER A 308 -27.51 -14.57 -5.70
C SER A 308 -27.53 -13.04 -5.74
N THR A 309 -27.70 -12.48 -6.93
CA THR A 309 -27.73 -11.03 -7.12
C THR A 309 -28.85 -10.35 -6.36
N GLY A 310 -30.03 -10.98 -6.24
CA GLY A 310 -31.27 -10.31 -5.86
C GLY A 310 -31.76 -9.36 -6.97
N PRO A 311 -32.58 -8.35 -6.65
CA PRO A 311 -33.25 -8.16 -5.35
C PRO A 311 -34.32 -9.21 -5.07
N ALA A 312 -34.66 -9.42 -3.78
CA ALA A 312 -35.76 -10.27 -3.36
C ALA A 312 -37.02 -9.40 -3.11
N PRO A 313 -38.14 -9.66 -3.79
CA PRO A 313 -39.34 -8.81 -3.68
C PRO A 313 -39.86 -8.68 -2.24
N GLY A 314 -40.04 -7.45 -1.76
CA GLY A 314 -40.54 -7.14 -0.43
C GLY A 314 -39.56 -7.38 0.71
N ILE A 315 -38.28 -7.67 0.41
CA ILE A 315 -37.19 -7.73 1.37
C ILE A 315 -36.36 -6.45 1.22
N THR A 316 -36.24 -5.70 2.31
CA THR A 316 -35.52 -4.41 2.34
C THR A 316 -34.45 -4.41 3.40
N VAL A 317 -33.50 -3.52 3.23
CA VAL A 317 -32.49 -3.16 4.23
C VAL A 317 -32.76 -1.73 4.67
N SER A 318 -32.81 -1.51 5.99
CA SER A 318 -32.78 -0.19 6.60
C SER A 318 -31.38 0.06 7.11
N LEU A 319 -30.65 0.97 6.48
CA LEU A 319 -29.31 1.40 6.84
C LEU A 319 -29.36 2.79 7.45
N THR A 320 -28.87 2.94 8.68
CA THR A 320 -28.70 4.23 9.37
C THR A 320 -27.22 4.41 9.67
N ASN A 321 -26.65 5.51 9.24
CA ASN A 321 -25.29 5.94 9.55
C ASN A 321 -25.29 7.44 9.79
N PHE A 322 -25.16 7.87 11.04
CA PHE A 322 -24.93 9.27 11.38
C PHE A 322 -23.55 9.43 11.97
N MET A 323 -22.82 10.39 11.43
CA MET A 323 -21.43 10.70 11.79
C MET A 323 -21.37 12.08 12.43
N GLU A 324 -20.47 12.27 13.37
CA GLU A 324 -20.07 13.57 13.89
C GLU A 324 -18.90 14.08 13.04
N GLU A 325 -19.15 15.10 12.25
CA GLU A 325 -18.16 15.74 11.37
C GLU A 325 -17.55 16.95 12.09
N LYS A 326 -16.22 17.07 12.08
CA LYS A 326 -15.54 18.21 12.71
C LYS A 326 -14.14 18.45 12.13
N ILE A 327 -13.69 19.69 12.20
CA ILE A 327 -12.26 20.03 12.12
C ILE A 327 -11.66 19.75 13.50
N THR A 328 -10.60 18.97 13.55
CA THR A 328 -9.97 18.54 14.80
C THR A 328 -8.46 18.45 14.63
N PRO A 329 -7.66 18.72 15.66
CA PRO A 329 -6.22 18.58 15.57
C PRO A 329 -5.81 17.11 15.44
N ILE A 330 -4.75 16.89 14.65
CA ILE A 330 -3.94 15.68 14.62
C ILE A 330 -2.50 16.02 14.97
N TRP A 331 -1.70 15.02 15.39
CA TRP A 331 -0.35 15.28 15.90
C TRP A 331 0.65 14.29 15.33
N ASP A 332 1.40 14.73 14.32
CA ASP A 332 2.58 14.02 13.86
C ASP A 332 3.74 14.20 14.84
N VAL A 333 4.54 13.17 15.03
CA VAL A 333 5.80 13.29 15.77
C VAL A 333 6.96 13.26 14.79
N ILE A 334 7.77 14.31 14.80
CA ILE A 334 8.91 14.45 13.90
C ILE A 334 10.21 14.51 14.71
N GLY A 335 11.10 13.56 14.45
CA GLY A 335 12.45 13.52 15.00
C GLY A 335 13.50 13.82 13.94
N THR A 336 14.59 14.51 14.30
CA THR A 336 15.60 14.93 13.34
C THR A 336 17.01 14.60 13.82
N ILE A 337 17.80 13.92 12.98
CA ILE A 337 19.22 13.75 13.12
C ILE A 337 19.90 14.55 11.99
N ASN A 338 20.62 15.62 12.36
CA ASN A 338 21.26 16.48 11.38
C ASN A 338 22.50 15.84 10.79
N GLY A 339 22.57 15.80 9.47
CA GLY A 339 23.74 15.38 8.69
C GLY A 339 24.76 16.51 8.51
N THR A 340 25.93 16.13 7.99
CA THR A 340 26.98 17.11 7.60
C THR A 340 26.67 17.78 6.26
N ASN A 341 25.78 17.19 5.44
CA ASN A 341 25.24 17.77 4.21
C ASN A 341 23.73 18.04 4.39
N PRO A 342 23.31 19.27 4.66
CA PRO A 342 21.92 19.62 4.90
C PRO A 342 21.03 19.57 3.64
N ASP A 343 21.64 19.49 2.44
CA ASP A 343 20.94 19.49 1.15
C ASP A 343 20.48 18.08 0.72
N GLU A 344 20.72 17.08 1.57
CA GLU A 344 20.33 15.70 1.33
C GLU A 344 19.64 15.13 2.58
N THR A 345 18.47 14.54 2.41
CA THR A 345 17.62 14.06 3.51
C THR A 345 16.99 12.73 3.16
N ILE A 346 16.96 11.80 4.12
CA ILE A 346 16.11 10.61 4.08
C ILE A 346 14.99 10.74 5.12
N VAL A 347 13.82 10.21 4.83
CA VAL A 347 12.68 10.20 5.74
C VAL A 347 12.30 8.76 6.02
N ILE A 348 12.02 8.43 7.29
CA ILE A 348 11.59 7.12 7.76
C ILE A 348 10.30 7.34 8.52
N GLY A 349 9.24 6.63 8.16
CA GLY A 349 7.95 6.86 8.79
C GLY A 349 7.13 5.61 9.04
N ASN A 350 6.20 5.78 9.97
CA ASN A 350 5.14 4.85 10.33
C ASN A 350 3.97 5.68 10.84
N HIS A 351 2.73 5.22 10.62
CA HIS A 351 1.60 5.88 11.29
C HIS A 351 1.37 5.31 12.70
N ARG A 352 0.60 6.02 13.51
CA ARG A 352 0.34 5.69 14.91
C ARG A 352 -1.15 5.52 15.21
N ASP A 353 -2.01 6.13 14.39
CA ASP A 353 -3.44 5.98 14.53
C ASP A 353 -3.95 4.63 14.03
N ALA A 354 -5.06 4.17 14.59
CA ALA A 354 -5.73 2.93 14.20
C ALA A 354 -7.26 3.09 14.27
N TRP A 355 -8.01 2.20 13.62
CA TRP A 355 -9.48 2.17 13.70
C TRP A 355 -10.02 1.64 15.03
N ILE A 356 -9.16 1.08 15.86
CA ILE A 356 -9.51 0.25 17.02
C ILE A 356 -8.56 0.55 18.17
N VAL A 357 -8.85 0.03 19.36
CA VAL A 357 -7.93 0.15 20.52
C VAL A 357 -6.70 -0.74 20.33
N GLY A 358 -6.84 -1.95 19.77
CA GLY A 358 -5.74 -2.88 19.52
C GLY A 358 -4.71 -2.39 18.49
N GLY A 359 -4.81 -2.87 17.26
CA GLY A 359 -3.90 -2.50 16.18
C GLY A 359 -2.49 -3.07 16.34
N ALA A 360 -2.36 -4.32 16.78
CA ALA A 360 -1.06 -4.92 17.09
C ALA A 360 -0.18 -5.13 15.87
N ALA A 361 -0.77 -5.45 14.71
CA ALA A 361 -0.09 -5.42 13.43
C ALA A 361 -0.12 -4.02 12.82
N ASP A 362 -1.31 -3.41 12.75
CA ASP A 362 -1.62 -2.18 12.05
C ASP A 362 -2.10 -1.08 13.03
N PRO A 363 -1.23 -0.07 13.32
CA PRO A 363 0.16 0.10 12.88
C PRO A 363 1.21 -0.21 13.95
N ASN A 364 0.82 -0.75 15.12
CA ASN A 364 1.67 -0.72 16.31
C ASN A 364 2.91 -1.61 16.21
N SER A 365 2.92 -2.59 15.28
CA SER A 365 4.15 -3.31 14.95
C SER A 365 5.22 -2.36 14.42
N GLY A 366 4.87 -1.47 13.49
CA GLY A 366 5.76 -0.42 12.98
C GLY A 366 6.08 0.66 14.03
N SER A 367 5.09 1.07 14.84
CA SER A 367 5.29 2.07 15.91
C SER A 367 6.32 1.61 16.96
N ALA A 368 6.25 0.36 17.39
CA ALA A 368 7.22 -0.22 18.33
C ALA A 368 8.62 -0.34 17.72
N ILE A 369 8.71 -0.76 16.46
CA ILE A 369 9.96 -0.80 15.70
C ILE A 369 10.58 0.60 15.59
N LEU A 370 9.79 1.64 15.33
CA LEU A 370 10.28 3.00 15.14
C LEU A 370 10.88 3.57 16.45
N VAL A 371 10.32 3.22 17.63
CA VAL A 371 10.93 3.61 18.91
C VAL A 371 12.31 2.95 19.08
N GLU A 372 12.44 1.66 18.81
CA GLU A 372 13.74 0.99 18.89
C GLU A 372 14.74 1.50 17.84
N LEU A 373 14.25 1.93 16.67
CA LEU A 373 15.07 2.56 15.65
C LEU A 373 15.70 3.86 16.16
N THR A 374 14.95 4.70 16.90
CA THR A 374 15.52 5.91 17.51
C THR A 374 16.60 5.58 18.53
N LYS A 375 16.43 4.53 19.31
CA LYS A 375 17.42 4.04 20.28
C LYS A 375 18.67 3.50 19.58
N ALA A 376 18.52 2.77 18.47
CA ALA A 376 19.64 2.27 17.70
C ALA A 376 20.48 3.40 17.11
N PHE A 377 19.84 4.41 16.51
CA PHE A 377 20.54 5.60 16.02
C PHE A 377 21.15 6.42 17.16
N GLY A 378 20.48 6.55 18.29
CA GLY A 378 21.03 7.20 19.47
C GLY A 378 22.36 6.59 19.93
N LYS A 379 22.42 5.27 20.06
CA LYS A 379 23.67 4.55 20.39
C LYS A 379 24.76 4.73 19.32
N LEU A 380 24.37 4.76 18.06
CA LEU A 380 25.33 5.01 16.98
C LEU A 380 25.89 6.43 17.06
N LEU A 381 25.06 7.44 17.36
CA LEU A 381 25.51 8.82 17.60
C LEU A 381 26.44 8.92 18.83
N GLU A 382 26.11 8.23 19.94
CA GLU A 382 26.96 8.14 21.12
C GLU A 382 28.33 7.53 20.84
N SER A 383 28.45 6.64 19.84
CA SER A 383 29.73 6.07 19.41
C SER A 383 30.66 7.09 18.68
N GLY A 384 30.17 8.31 18.43
CA GLY A 384 30.86 9.37 17.70
C GLY A 384 30.56 9.41 16.21
N TRP A 385 29.70 8.56 15.69
CA TRP A 385 29.24 8.63 14.30
C TRP A 385 28.44 9.91 14.05
N LYS A 386 28.59 10.46 12.86
CA LYS A 386 27.79 11.58 12.36
C LYS A 386 27.34 11.24 10.94
N PRO A 387 26.04 11.26 10.65
CA PRO A 387 25.57 10.96 9.30
C PRO A 387 26.05 12.03 8.31
N ARG A 388 26.22 11.63 7.09
CA ARG A 388 26.45 12.57 5.99
C ARG A 388 25.17 13.33 5.66
N ARG A 389 24.01 12.66 5.66
CA ARG A 389 22.71 13.20 5.26
C ARG A 389 21.78 13.31 6.46
N ASN A 390 20.84 14.24 6.40
CA ASN A 390 19.82 14.33 7.43
C ASN A 390 18.96 13.06 7.45
N ILE A 391 18.56 12.64 8.66
CA ILE A 391 17.60 11.58 8.87
C ILE A 391 16.40 12.20 9.59
N ILE A 392 15.23 12.12 8.99
CA ILE A 392 13.95 12.47 9.60
C ILE A 392 13.25 11.17 9.98
N LEU A 393 12.81 11.07 11.24
CA LEU A 393 11.89 10.04 11.67
C LEU A 393 10.52 10.68 11.85
N ALA A 394 9.47 10.00 11.41
CA ALA A 394 8.11 10.50 11.46
C ALA A 394 7.15 9.43 12.00
N SER A 395 6.31 9.80 12.96
CA SER A 395 5.18 8.99 13.41
C SER A 395 3.92 9.77 13.09
N TRP A 396 3.23 9.34 12.03
CA TRP A 396 2.09 10.04 11.47
C TRP A 396 0.81 9.80 12.27
N ASP A 397 -0.11 10.74 12.22
CA ASP A 397 -1.47 10.63 12.74
C ASP A 397 -2.47 10.74 11.58
N ALA A 398 -3.62 10.10 11.70
CA ALA A 398 -4.70 10.12 10.71
C ALA A 398 -4.33 9.55 9.32
N GLU A 399 -3.41 8.59 9.26
CA GLU A 399 -3.15 7.80 8.06
C GLU A 399 -4.42 7.10 7.61
N GLU A 400 -5.07 6.39 8.53
CA GLU A 400 -6.20 5.48 8.31
C GLU A 400 -7.40 6.16 7.61
N TYR A 401 -7.58 7.45 7.83
CA TYR A 401 -8.67 8.17 7.18
C TYR A 401 -8.41 8.46 5.70
N ALA A 402 -7.25 8.92 5.35
CA ALA A 402 -6.85 9.18 3.96
C ALA A 402 -5.37 9.61 3.84
N LEU A 403 -4.43 8.99 4.55
CA LEU A 403 -3.01 9.33 4.54
C LEU A 403 -2.77 10.80 4.96
N ILE A 404 -3.52 11.28 5.99
CA ILE A 404 -3.64 12.72 6.23
C ILE A 404 -2.34 13.30 6.76
N GLY A 405 -1.83 12.83 7.93
CA GLY A 405 -0.66 13.44 8.56
C GLY A 405 0.54 13.54 7.63
N SER A 406 0.88 12.45 6.94
CA SER A 406 1.97 12.45 5.97
C SER A 406 1.73 13.39 4.78
N THR A 407 0.50 13.44 4.26
CA THR A 407 0.15 14.31 3.12
C THR A 407 0.26 15.78 3.53
N GLU A 408 -0.32 16.19 4.66
CA GLU A 408 -0.26 17.55 5.17
C GLU A 408 1.18 18.01 5.42
N TRP A 409 2.01 17.11 6.00
CA TRP A 409 3.42 17.40 6.23
C TRP A 409 4.22 17.54 4.94
N VAL A 410 3.95 16.68 3.95
CA VAL A 410 4.57 16.76 2.64
C VAL A 410 4.16 18.04 1.90
N GLU A 411 2.89 18.42 1.96
CA GLU A 411 2.40 19.68 1.37
C GLU A 411 3.02 20.91 2.03
N GLU A 412 3.14 20.94 3.36
CA GLU A 412 3.82 22.01 4.09
C GLU A 412 5.30 22.12 3.73
N ARG A 413 5.96 21.01 3.46
CA ARG A 413 7.39 20.91 3.20
C ARG A 413 7.76 20.68 1.73
N ALA A 414 6.79 20.73 0.82
CA ALA A 414 6.95 20.32 -0.58
C ALA A 414 8.16 20.94 -1.28
N LEU A 415 8.38 22.26 -1.09
CA LEU A 415 9.52 22.96 -1.69
C LEU A 415 10.86 22.43 -1.15
N TRP A 416 10.96 22.22 0.15
CA TRP A 416 12.18 21.72 0.78
C TRP A 416 12.42 20.25 0.40
N LEU A 417 11.39 19.39 0.48
CA LEU A 417 11.46 17.98 0.12
C LEU A 417 11.84 17.79 -1.35
N SER A 418 11.23 18.55 -2.26
CA SER A 418 11.56 18.44 -3.69
C SER A 418 13.01 18.75 -4.03
N THR A 419 13.72 19.48 -3.16
CA THR A 419 15.13 19.83 -3.36
C THR A 419 16.09 18.96 -2.56
N THR A 420 15.69 18.47 -1.38
CA THR A 420 16.61 17.77 -0.45
C THR A 420 16.31 16.29 -0.28
N ALA A 421 15.05 15.84 -0.36
CA ALA A 421 14.72 14.46 -0.04
C ALA A 421 15.28 13.48 -1.09
N LEU A 422 15.87 12.39 -0.64
CA LEU A 422 16.35 11.27 -1.46
C LEU A 422 15.28 10.20 -1.57
N THR A 423 14.75 9.78 -0.41
CA THR A 423 13.82 8.66 -0.32
C THR A 423 12.99 8.72 0.95
N TYR A 424 11.87 8.00 0.93
CA TYR A 424 11.04 7.70 2.07
C TYR A 424 11.06 6.19 2.35
N LEU A 425 11.33 5.81 3.60
CA LEU A 425 11.29 4.42 4.07
C LEU A 425 10.06 4.25 4.94
N ASN A 426 9.17 3.37 4.55
CA ASN A 426 7.90 3.10 5.21
C ASN A 426 7.94 1.81 6.00
N VAL A 427 7.33 1.82 7.18
CA VAL A 427 7.04 0.62 7.98
C VAL A 427 5.63 0.78 8.51
N ASP A 428 4.64 0.45 7.73
CA ASP A 428 3.24 0.48 8.13
C ASP A 428 2.91 -0.74 9.00
N ILE A 429 2.47 -1.83 8.39
CA ILE A 429 2.38 -3.14 9.05
C ILE A 429 3.76 -3.78 9.04
N GLY A 430 4.53 -3.57 10.11
CA GLY A 430 5.86 -4.16 10.21
C GLY A 430 5.82 -5.68 10.32
N VAL A 431 4.83 -6.24 11.03
CA VAL A 431 4.69 -7.69 11.25
C VAL A 431 3.23 -8.12 11.27
N ALA A 432 2.84 -8.96 10.32
CA ALA A 432 1.59 -9.73 10.33
C ALA A 432 1.85 -11.24 10.20
N GLY A 433 3.12 -11.66 10.04
CA GLY A 433 3.52 -13.06 9.91
C GLY A 433 5.00 -13.23 9.60
N PRO A 434 5.41 -14.39 9.06
CA PRO A 434 6.84 -14.74 8.92
C PRO A 434 7.41 -14.47 7.52
N LEU A 435 6.64 -13.95 6.55
CA LEU A 435 7.07 -13.87 5.16
C LEU A 435 7.55 -12.46 4.81
N PRO A 436 8.82 -12.25 4.43
CA PRO A 436 9.29 -10.93 4.03
C PRO A 436 8.60 -10.44 2.75
N GLY A 437 7.90 -9.29 2.87
CA GLY A 437 7.28 -8.54 1.79
C GLY A 437 7.97 -7.20 1.58
N VAL A 438 8.18 -6.79 0.32
CA VAL A 438 8.82 -5.52 0.02
C VAL A 438 8.23 -4.88 -1.24
N GLY A 439 7.78 -3.65 -1.08
CA GLY A 439 7.49 -2.74 -2.17
C GLY A 439 8.59 -1.69 -2.31
N ALA A 440 9.07 -1.41 -3.51
CA ALA A 440 10.11 -0.40 -3.68
C ALA A 440 10.16 0.20 -5.07
N THR A 441 10.48 1.49 -5.12
CA THR A 441 10.88 2.12 -6.37
C THR A 441 12.18 1.49 -6.88
N PRO A 442 12.38 1.39 -8.20
CA PRO A 442 13.39 0.50 -8.76
C PRO A 442 14.84 0.79 -8.34
N GLU A 443 15.18 2.05 -8.10
CA GLU A 443 16.55 2.46 -7.71
C GLU A 443 16.98 1.95 -6.33
N LEU A 444 16.02 1.58 -5.46
CA LEU A 444 16.28 1.08 -4.11
C LEU A 444 16.37 -0.45 -4.03
N ARG A 445 15.96 -1.17 -5.08
CA ARG A 445 15.79 -2.63 -5.04
C ARG A 445 17.11 -3.37 -4.81
N THR A 446 18.18 -2.96 -5.46
CA THR A 446 19.51 -3.57 -5.29
C THR A 446 20.05 -3.34 -3.89
N LEU A 447 19.96 -2.11 -3.37
CA LEU A 447 20.35 -1.82 -1.99
C LEU A 447 19.53 -2.65 -0.99
N ALA A 448 18.23 -2.76 -1.16
CA ALA A 448 17.37 -3.57 -0.29
C ALA A 448 17.84 -5.03 -0.25
N GLN A 449 18.14 -5.64 -1.41
CA GLN A 449 18.66 -7.00 -1.48
C GLN A 449 20.02 -7.13 -0.77
N ASP A 450 20.91 -6.17 -0.91
CA ASP A 450 22.24 -6.19 -0.28
C ASP A 450 22.13 -6.05 1.24
N ILE A 451 21.21 -5.24 1.73
CA ILE A 451 20.94 -5.13 3.16
C ILE A 451 20.26 -6.39 3.71
N MET A 452 19.32 -7.00 3.00
CA MET A 452 18.74 -8.28 3.40
C MET A 452 19.79 -9.38 3.60
N LYS A 453 20.91 -9.36 2.85
CA LYS A 453 22.03 -10.29 3.02
C LYS A 453 22.82 -10.04 4.33
N LYS A 454 22.67 -8.88 4.95
CA LYS A 454 23.35 -8.47 6.20
C LYS A 454 22.48 -8.70 7.45
N VAL A 455 21.22 -9.03 7.30
CA VAL A 455 20.26 -9.24 8.39
C VAL A 455 20.01 -10.74 8.60
N GLU A 456 20.11 -11.18 9.85
CA GLU A 456 19.82 -12.55 10.24
C GLU A 456 18.31 -12.76 10.38
N TYR A 457 17.82 -13.89 9.88
CA TYR A 457 16.46 -14.37 10.06
C TYR A 457 16.45 -15.87 10.36
N GLY A 458 16.38 -16.21 11.65
CA GLY A 458 16.56 -17.57 12.11
C GLY A 458 17.96 -18.12 11.82
N LYS A 459 18.06 -19.16 11.01
CA LYS A 459 19.33 -19.81 10.63
C LYS A 459 19.83 -19.46 9.23
N LYS A 460 19.28 -18.42 8.63
CA LYS A 460 19.62 -17.92 7.28
C LYS A 460 19.57 -16.39 7.26
N THR A 461 19.93 -15.80 6.15
CA THR A 461 19.75 -14.37 5.96
C THR A 461 18.30 -14.02 5.62
N LEU A 462 17.90 -12.78 5.86
CA LEU A 462 16.60 -12.27 5.41
C LEU A 462 16.49 -12.37 3.87
N TYR A 463 17.60 -12.19 3.14
CA TYR A 463 17.65 -12.39 1.69
C TYR A 463 17.32 -13.83 1.28
N ASP A 464 17.86 -14.83 1.99
CA ASP A 464 17.56 -16.23 1.67
C ASP A 464 16.08 -16.53 1.89
N ALA A 465 15.49 -16.01 2.99
CA ALA A 465 14.08 -16.17 3.27
C ALA A 465 13.20 -15.53 2.17
N TRP A 466 13.52 -14.30 1.78
CA TRP A 466 12.82 -13.59 0.72
C TRP A 466 13.01 -14.25 -0.65
N ASN A 467 14.23 -14.64 -1.01
CA ASN A 467 14.54 -15.25 -2.30
C ASN A 467 13.85 -16.61 -2.48
N GLU A 468 13.68 -17.40 -1.41
CA GLU A 468 12.94 -18.67 -1.45
C GLU A 468 11.47 -18.47 -1.89
N LEU A 469 10.85 -17.37 -1.55
CA LEU A 469 9.47 -17.05 -1.92
C LEU A 469 9.35 -16.65 -3.41
N TYR A 470 10.36 -15.96 -3.93
CA TYR A 470 10.27 -15.28 -5.23
C TYR A 470 11.21 -15.81 -6.30
N MET A 471 12.00 -16.86 -6.00
CA MET A 471 12.99 -17.43 -6.94
C MET A 471 12.40 -17.91 -8.28
N PHE A 472 11.11 -18.18 -8.33
CA PHE A 472 10.37 -18.59 -9.52
C PHE A 472 9.56 -17.47 -10.19
N ARG A 473 9.70 -16.23 -9.72
CA ARG A 473 9.07 -15.03 -10.29
C ARG A 473 10.13 -14.05 -10.82
N PRO A 474 10.75 -14.34 -11.97
CA PRO A 474 11.85 -13.52 -12.47
C PRO A 474 11.43 -12.14 -12.98
N GLU A 475 10.12 -11.91 -13.21
CA GLU A 475 9.62 -10.70 -13.89
C GLU A 475 9.59 -9.48 -12.98
N ASP A 476 9.20 -9.63 -11.72
CA ASP A 476 9.15 -8.57 -10.71
C ASP A 476 10.29 -8.63 -9.68
N ASN A 477 11.17 -9.64 -9.78
CA ASN A 477 12.25 -9.91 -8.84
C ASN A 477 11.80 -9.96 -7.36
N GLY A 478 10.51 -10.20 -7.09
CA GLY A 478 9.93 -10.24 -5.75
C GLY A 478 9.69 -8.87 -5.10
N PHE A 479 9.79 -7.78 -5.85
CA PHE A 479 9.39 -6.44 -5.42
C PHE A 479 8.03 -6.08 -5.99
N THR A 480 7.16 -5.50 -5.16
CA THR A 480 5.93 -4.87 -5.64
C THR A 480 6.15 -3.41 -6.00
N ASP A 481 5.46 -2.93 -7.03
CA ASP A 481 5.41 -1.50 -7.34
C ASP A 481 4.48 -0.80 -6.33
N LEU A 482 4.83 0.43 -5.93
CA LEU A 482 4.10 1.22 -4.96
C LEU A 482 2.98 2.04 -5.64
N GLY A 483 1.74 1.85 -5.18
CA GLY A 483 0.58 2.60 -5.64
C GLY A 483 0.14 3.67 -4.64
N SER A 484 -0.90 3.34 -3.87
CA SER A 484 -1.32 4.04 -2.65
C SER A 484 -1.65 2.99 -1.59
N GLY A 485 -1.92 3.41 -0.39
CA GLY A 485 -2.30 2.48 0.68
C GLY A 485 -1.44 2.64 1.91
N SER A 486 -0.45 3.56 1.87
CA SER A 486 0.28 4.04 3.03
C SER A 486 0.99 5.37 2.75
N ASP A 487 1.68 5.91 3.73
CA ASP A 487 2.27 7.25 3.80
C ASP A 487 3.30 7.56 2.69
N TYR A 488 3.89 6.55 2.05
CA TYR A 488 4.79 6.75 0.90
C TYR A 488 4.12 7.45 -0.28
N THR A 489 2.79 7.42 -0.34
CA THR A 489 2.00 7.96 -1.47
C THR A 489 2.29 9.44 -1.71
N ALA A 490 2.33 10.26 -0.66
CA ALA A 490 2.58 11.70 -0.78
C ALA A 490 3.98 12.00 -1.31
N PHE A 491 4.99 11.23 -0.91
CA PHE A 491 6.39 11.40 -1.34
C PHE A 491 6.58 11.05 -2.82
N LEU A 492 5.95 9.97 -3.28
CA LEU A 492 6.01 9.54 -4.68
C LEU A 492 5.54 10.64 -5.63
N GLN A 493 4.58 11.47 -5.22
CA GLN A 493 4.03 12.55 -6.07
C GLN A 493 4.98 13.76 -6.22
N LEU A 494 6.01 13.84 -5.36
CA LEU A 494 7.12 14.80 -5.52
C LEU A 494 8.33 14.23 -6.29
N GLY A 495 8.24 13.01 -6.82
CA GLY A 495 9.36 12.30 -7.44
C GLY A 495 10.41 11.88 -6.43
N ILE A 496 9.99 11.53 -5.22
CA ILE A 496 10.84 10.99 -4.16
C ILE A 496 10.58 9.49 -4.13
N GLY A 497 11.60 8.69 -4.37
CA GLY A 497 11.50 7.25 -4.32
C GLY A 497 11.17 6.73 -2.92
N ALA A 498 10.57 5.56 -2.84
CA ALA A 498 10.17 4.99 -1.55
C ALA A 498 10.39 3.47 -1.50
N LEU A 499 10.50 2.98 -0.27
CA LEU A 499 10.49 1.56 0.04
C LEU A 499 9.51 1.34 1.19
N ASP A 500 8.68 0.31 1.06
CA ASP A 500 7.77 -0.20 2.08
C ASP A 500 8.18 -1.62 2.43
N PHE A 501 8.33 -1.94 3.72
CA PHE A 501 8.79 -3.24 4.18
C PHE A 501 8.00 -3.73 5.38
N GLY A 502 7.54 -4.98 5.27
CA GLY A 502 6.90 -5.69 6.37
C GLY A 502 7.07 -7.20 6.24
N MET A 503 6.56 -7.92 7.23
CA MET A 503 6.55 -9.38 7.28
C MET A 503 5.09 -9.86 7.17
N ASP A 504 4.75 -10.44 6.04
CA ASP A 504 3.40 -10.85 5.66
C ASP A 504 2.99 -12.20 6.29
N ALA A 505 1.68 -12.40 6.42
CA ALA A 505 1.13 -13.67 6.84
C ALA A 505 1.34 -14.76 5.77
N SER A 506 1.68 -15.98 6.21
CA SER A 506 1.65 -17.18 5.38
C SER A 506 0.25 -17.82 5.38
N ARG A 507 0.04 -18.85 4.55
CA ARG A 507 -1.20 -19.65 4.61
C ARG A 507 -1.37 -20.43 5.93
N GLU A 508 -0.28 -20.64 6.65
CA GLU A 508 -0.24 -21.36 7.92
C GLU A 508 -0.23 -20.43 9.13
N SER A 509 -0.09 -19.11 8.88
CA SER A 509 -0.11 -18.11 9.93
C SER A 509 -1.50 -18.01 10.57
N PRO A 510 -1.59 -17.61 11.86
CA PRO A 510 -2.83 -17.18 12.45
C PRO A 510 -3.50 -16.12 11.60
N VAL A 511 -4.84 -16.15 11.54
CA VAL A 511 -5.59 -15.20 10.71
C VAL A 511 -5.39 -13.78 11.21
N TYR A 512 -4.91 -12.92 10.36
CA TYR A 512 -4.90 -11.48 10.59
C TYR A 512 -6.29 -10.89 10.34
N HIS A 513 -6.85 -10.26 11.36
CA HIS A 513 -8.15 -9.61 11.31
C HIS A 513 -7.98 -8.11 11.04
N TYR A 514 -7.62 -7.78 9.81
CA TYR A 514 -7.34 -6.42 9.35
C TYR A 514 -8.46 -5.43 9.73
N HIS A 515 -8.10 -4.32 10.41
CA HIS A 515 -8.98 -3.25 10.88
C HIS A 515 -10.13 -3.70 11.79
N SER A 516 -9.97 -4.82 12.49
CA SER A 516 -10.94 -5.38 13.43
C SER A 516 -10.40 -5.31 14.86
N ASN A 517 -11.29 -5.26 15.85
CA ASN A 517 -10.91 -5.38 17.27
C ASN A 517 -10.16 -6.67 17.61
N TYR A 518 -9.97 -7.55 16.65
CA TYR A 518 -9.18 -8.78 16.80
C TYR A 518 -7.75 -8.67 16.25
N ASP A 519 -7.29 -7.49 15.88
CA ASP A 519 -5.86 -7.17 15.75
C ASP A 519 -5.30 -6.82 17.12
N LEU A 520 -4.96 -7.87 17.91
CA LEU A 520 -4.75 -7.83 19.33
C LEU A 520 -3.28 -8.00 19.70
N TYR A 521 -2.88 -7.39 20.83
CA TYR A 521 -1.60 -7.69 21.47
C TYR A 521 -1.48 -9.19 21.80
N HIS A 522 -2.53 -9.80 22.37
CA HIS A 522 -2.53 -11.23 22.66
C HIS A 522 -2.30 -12.10 21.41
N TRP A 523 -2.93 -11.76 20.27
CA TRP A 523 -2.73 -12.46 19.00
C TRP A 523 -1.27 -12.34 18.54
N MET A 524 -0.70 -11.15 18.55
CA MET A 524 0.69 -10.90 18.18
C MET A 524 1.65 -11.67 19.10
N LYS A 525 1.52 -11.48 20.41
CA LYS A 525 2.38 -12.05 21.45
C LYS A 525 2.31 -13.56 21.58
N SER A 526 1.13 -14.16 21.36
CA SER A 526 0.93 -15.59 21.60
C SER A 526 1.03 -16.44 20.34
N MET A 527 0.83 -15.85 19.15
CA MET A 527 0.65 -16.62 17.91
C MET A 527 1.55 -16.19 16.75
N VAL A 528 1.85 -14.89 16.59
CA VAL A 528 2.57 -14.38 15.41
C VAL A 528 4.06 -14.26 15.66
N ASP A 529 4.45 -13.51 16.70
CA ASP A 529 5.85 -13.24 17.07
C ASP A 529 6.03 -13.26 18.59
N PRO A 530 5.97 -14.45 19.22
CA PRO A 530 5.96 -14.58 20.68
C PRO A 530 7.16 -13.96 21.40
N ASP A 531 8.29 -13.90 20.76
CA ASP A 531 9.54 -13.33 21.29
C ASP A 531 9.93 -12.00 20.61
N PHE A 532 9.07 -11.42 19.77
CA PHE A 532 9.31 -10.19 19.01
C PHE A 532 10.60 -10.19 18.18
N ALA A 533 11.07 -11.36 17.80
CA ALA A 533 12.28 -11.52 16.99
C ALA A 533 12.06 -11.08 15.52
N ILE A 534 10.84 -11.26 15.01
CA ILE A 534 10.46 -10.82 13.65
C ILE A 534 10.45 -9.28 13.61
N HIS A 535 9.84 -8.63 14.61
CA HIS A 535 9.89 -7.16 14.74
C HIS A 535 11.32 -6.63 14.77
N ALA A 536 12.19 -7.25 15.58
CA ALA A 536 13.60 -6.87 15.65
C ALA A 536 14.31 -7.05 14.28
N THR A 537 13.94 -8.06 13.50
CA THR A 537 14.47 -8.28 12.16
C THR A 537 14.07 -7.15 11.19
N VAL A 538 12.80 -6.73 11.22
CA VAL A 538 12.32 -5.57 10.44
C VAL A 538 13.08 -4.30 10.82
N GLY A 539 13.19 -4.04 12.13
CA GLY A 539 13.94 -2.87 12.64
C GLY A 539 15.40 -2.87 12.20
N ARG A 540 16.09 -4.01 12.28
CA ARG A 540 17.48 -4.17 11.80
C ARG A 540 17.63 -3.89 10.32
N PHE A 541 16.70 -4.39 9.51
CA PHE A 541 16.68 -4.14 8.06
C PHE A 541 16.55 -2.64 7.75
N ILE A 542 15.56 -1.97 8.34
CA ILE A 542 15.33 -0.52 8.12
C ILE A 542 16.52 0.31 8.65
N ALA A 543 17.08 -0.05 9.82
CA ALA A 543 18.23 0.65 10.38
C ALA A 543 19.46 0.60 9.46
N LEU A 544 19.80 -0.58 8.95
CA LEU A 544 20.93 -0.75 8.05
C LEU A 544 20.69 -0.08 6.70
N LEU A 545 19.47 -0.17 6.15
CA LEU A 545 19.09 0.51 4.91
C LEU A 545 19.25 2.03 5.05
N ALA A 546 18.69 2.59 6.13
CA ALA A 546 18.80 4.01 6.43
C ALA A 546 20.23 4.46 6.70
N TYR A 547 21.04 3.64 7.36
CA TYR A 547 22.47 3.92 7.60
C TYR A 547 23.23 4.10 6.27
N HIS A 548 23.10 3.16 5.34
CA HIS A 548 23.78 3.26 4.03
C HIS A 548 23.28 4.45 3.22
N LEU A 549 21.98 4.70 3.20
CA LEU A 549 21.40 5.88 2.55
C LEU A 549 21.90 7.19 3.17
N ALA A 550 22.09 7.22 4.50
CA ALA A 550 22.54 8.42 5.21
C ALA A 550 24.06 8.65 5.18
N ASP A 551 24.87 7.58 5.04
CA ASP A 551 26.33 7.68 5.29
C ASP A 551 27.20 7.42 4.07
N ASP A 552 26.79 6.56 3.12
CA ASP A 552 27.60 6.24 1.96
C ASP A 552 27.92 7.49 1.14
N ALA A 553 29.19 7.63 0.72
CA ALA A 553 29.67 8.80 -0.02
C ALA A 553 28.93 8.98 -1.35
N LEU A 554 28.74 7.88 -2.09
CA LEU A 554 27.88 7.79 -3.25
C LEU A 554 26.49 7.33 -2.79
N ILE A 555 25.42 8.00 -3.24
CA ILE A 555 24.07 7.55 -2.98
C ILE A 555 23.90 6.13 -3.58
N PRO A 556 23.50 5.12 -2.79
CA PRO A 556 23.45 3.74 -3.26
C PRO A 556 22.21 3.44 -4.11
N PHE A 557 21.89 4.29 -5.10
CA PHE A 557 20.81 4.10 -6.06
C PHE A 557 21.29 3.34 -7.29
N ASP A 558 20.55 2.33 -7.69
CA ASP A 558 20.83 1.56 -8.91
C ASP A 558 20.07 2.14 -10.11
N MET A 559 20.75 2.98 -10.88
CA MET A 559 20.19 3.62 -12.07
C MET A 559 19.99 2.65 -13.24
N ASP A 560 20.77 1.55 -13.31
CA ASP A 560 20.54 0.52 -14.33
C ASP A 560 19.22 -0.23 -14.07
N THR A 561 18.97 -0.60 -12.80
CA THR A 561 17.67 -1.21 -12.42
C THR A 561 16.52 -0.22 -12.64
N TYR A 562 16.70 1.07 -12.32
CA TYR A 562 15.70 2.12 -12.58
C TYR A 562 15.35 2.22 -14.07
N ALA A 563 16.34 2.35 -14.94
CA ALA A 563 16.14 2.45 -16.38
C ALA A 563 15.57 1.16 -16.99
N ARG A 564 15.95 0.00 -16.46
CA ARG A 564 15.45 -1.31 -16.85
C ARG A 564 13.96 -1.45 -16.59
N ASN A 565 13.47 -1.00 -15.43
CA ASN A 565 12.05 -1.03 -15.08
C ASN A 565 11.25 -0.04 -15.96
N ILE A 566 11.70 1.18 -16.17
CA ILE A 566 11.04 2.12 -17.09
C ILE A 566 10.90 1.51 -18.48
N ASN A 567 11.97 0.89 -19.01
CA ASN A 567 11.91 0.24 -20.30
C ASN A 567 11.00 -1.01 -20.30
N TYR A 568 10.83 -1.68 -19.19
CA TYR A 568 9.88 -2.78 -19.02
C TYR A 568 8.44 -2.24 -19.08
N TRP A 569 8.09 -1.22 -18.32
CA TRP A 569 6.76 -0.60 -18.33
C TRP A 569 6.37 -0.03 -19.71
N ILE A 570 7.33 0.56 -20.44
CA ILE A 570 7.11 0.98 -21.83
C ILE A 570 6.76 -0.24 -22.71
N ARG A 571 7.39 -1.39 -22.51
CA ARG A 571 7.06 -2.62 -23.24
C ARG A 571 5.70 -3.19 -22.88
N GLU A 572 5.28 -3.08 -21.63
CA GLU A 572 3.92 -3.43 -21.21
C GLU A 572 2.89 -2.56 -21.94
N LEU A 573 3.10 -1.24 -22.00
CA LEU A 573 2.24 -0.33 -22.74
C LEU A 573 2.20 -0.68 -24.25
N VAL A 574 3.32 -1.10 -24.85
CA VAL A 574 3.35 -1.65 -26.22
C VAL A 574 2.50 -2.92 -26.31
N GLY A 575 2.60 -3.81 -25.33
CA GLY A 575 1.82 -5.06 -25.26
C GLY A 575 0.32 -4.82 -25.28
N GLU A 576 -0.18 -3.84 -24.52
CA GLU A 576 -1.59 -3.46 -24.49
C GLU A 576 -2.11 -3.01 -25.87
N THR A 577 -1.28 -2.33 -26.64
CA THR A 577 -1.67 -1.94 -28.00
C THR A 577 -1.81 -3.12 -28.94
N MET A 578 -1.09 -4.24 -28.71
CA MET A 578 -1.12 -5.41 -29.59
C MET A 578 -2.48 -6.12 -29.61
N GLY A 579 -3.25 -6.01 -28.52
CA GLY A 579 -4.62 -6.53 -28.43
C GLY A 579 -5.68 -5.67 -29.15
N MET A 580 -5.30 -4.51 -29.67
CA MET A 580 -6.23 -3.57 -30.31
C MET A 580 -6.40 -3.84 -31.80
N PRO A 581 -7.59 -3.60 -32.39
CA PRO A 581 -7.77 -3.55 -33.83
C PRO A 581 -6.82 -2.51 -34.44
N ASP A 582 -6.20 -2.85 -35.58
CA ASP A 582 -5.23 -1.99 -36.28
C ASP A 582 -4.05 -1.52 -35.41
N SER A 583 -3.55 -2.40 -34.55
CA SER A 583 -2.49 -2.12 -33.56
C SER A 583 -1.31 -1.30 -34.14
N GLY A 584 -0.84 -1.62 -35.33
CA GLY A 584 0.23 -0.88 -35.98
C GLY A 584 -0.12 0.57 -36.34
N THR A 585 -1.39 0.88 -36.61
CA THR A 585 -1.86 2.26 -36.84
C THR A 585 -1.99 2.99 -35.50
N VAL A 586 -2.53 2.33 -34.49
CA VAL A 586 -2.61 2.85 -33.10
C VAL A 586 -1.22 3.22 -32.60
N GLN A 587 -0.23 2.32 -32.68
CA GLN A 587 1.15 2.57 -32.24
C GLN A 587 1.80 3.76 -32.93
N ARG A 588 1.58 3.93 -34.28
CA ARG A 588 2.08 5.11 -34.99
C ARG A 588 1.39 6.39 -34.53
N GLN A 589 0.07 6.36 -34.35
CA GLN A 589 -0.71 7.52 -33.91
C GLN A 589 -0.27 8.04 -32.54
N ILE A 590 0.04 7.15 -31.60
CA ILE A 590 0.48 7.50 -30.22
C ILE A 590 2.01 7.56 -30.06
N LYS A 591 2.78 7.58 -31.15
CA LYS A 591 4.26 7.66 -31.19
C LYS A 591 4.97 6.64 -30.30
N MET A 592 4.50 5.40 -30.29
CA MET A 592 5.03 4.35 -29.42
C MET A 592 6.49 3.98 -29.76
N SER A 593 6.89 4.09 -31.03
CA SER A 593 8.26 3.80 -31.49
C SER A 593 9.29 4.79 -30.92
N GLU A 594 8.91 6.06 -30.78
CA GLU A 594 9.74 7.12 -30.22
C GLU A 594 9.95 6.89 -28.71
N LEU A 595 8.87 6.62 -27.96
CA LEU A 595 8.96 6.32 -26.54
C LEU A 595 9.79 5.06 -26.28
N ALA A 596 9.60 3.99 -27.07
CA ALA A 596 10.39 2.79 -26.94
C ALA A 596 11.89 3.00 -27.29
N ALA A 597 12.19 3.89 -28.25
CA ALA A 597 13.57 4.24 -28.56
C ALA A 597 14.23 5.03 -27.42
N ALA A 598 13.53 5.99 -26.82
CA ALA A 598 13.99 6.74 -25.66
C ALA A 598 14.27 5.81 -24.46
N GLY A 599 13.37 4.85 -24.19
CA GLY A 599 13.56 3.86 -23.12
C GLY A 599 14.81 2.99 -23.32
N ARG A 600 15.08 2.55 -24.57
CA ARG A 600 16.31 1.80 -24.87
C ARG A 600 17.58 2.66 -24.70
N ARG A 601 17.52 3.93 -25.11
CA ARG A 601 18.63 4.87 -24.93
C ARG A 601 18.92 5.11 -23.45
N LEU A 602 17.88 5.38 -22.64
CA LEU A 602 18.02 5.56 -21.20
C LEU A 602 18.69 4.34 -20.57
N ARG A 603 18.26 3.14 -20.93
CA ARG A 603 18.87 1.91 -20.42
C ARG A 603 20.36 1.82 -20.73
N GLN A 604 20.77 2.08 -21.98
CA GLN A 604 22.19 2.05 -22.36
C GLN A 604 23.00 3.07 -21.57
N VAL A 605 22.50 4.31 -21.48
CA VAL A 605 23.18 5.38 -20.75
C VAL A 605 23.27 5.08 -19.26
N ALA A 606 22.24 4.48 -18.66
CA ALA A 606 22.24 4.10 -17.25
C ALA A 606 23.24 2.97 -16.96
N THR A 607 23.39 1.99 -17.86
CA THR A 607 24.44 0.97 -17.76
C THR A 607 25.84 1.62 -17.82
N ASP A 608 26.09 2.49 -18.81
CA ASP A 608 27.37 3.22 -18.94
C ASP A 608 27.65 4.13 -17.72
N PHE A 609 26.62 4.74 -17.14
CA PHE A 609 26.72 5.52 -15.91
C PHE A 609 27.12 4.62 -14.73
N THR A 610 26.44 3.49 -14.54
CA THR A 610 26.73 2.54 -13.47
C THR A 610 28.15 2.00 -13.57
N ASP A 611 28.61 1.67 -14.78
CA ASP A 611 29.99 1.23 -15.00
C ASP A 611 31.02 2.32 -14.60
N ARG A 612 30.74 3.58 -14.94
CA ARG A 612 31.62 4.71 -14.58
C ARG A 612 31.71 4.94 -13.07
N ILE A 613 30.58 4.92 -12.36
CA ILE A 613 30.56 5.17 -10.90
C ILE A 613 31.08 3.97 -10.11
N SER A 614 31.14 2.79 -10.71
CA SER A 614 31.70 1.57 -10.11
C SER A 614 33.23 1.53 -10.15
N ASP A 615 33.88 2.41 -10.91
CA ASP A 615 35.35 2.53 -10.90
C ASP A 615 35.81 3.08 -9.53
N PRO A 616 36.68 2.36 -8.80
CA PRO A 616 37.18 2.81 -7.49
C PRO A 616 37.76 4.24 -7.49
N SER A 617 38.39 4.65 -8.60
CA SER A 617 38.96 6.01 -8.75
C SER A 617 37.90 7.12 -8.85
N PHE A 618 36.64 6.75 -9.09
CA PHE A 618 35.53 7.70 -9.15
C PHE A 618 35.29 8.38 -7.80
N LEU A 619 35.42 7.63 -6.70
CA LEU A 619 35.21 8.11 -5.34
C LEU A 619 36.30 9.10 -4.90
N ASP A 620 37.49 9.06 -5.53
CA ASP A 620 38.61 9.97 -5.23
C ASP A 620 38.36 11.40 -5.76
N ASN A 621 37.35 11.59 -6.63
CA ASN A 621 37.05 12.90 -7.19
C ASN A 621 35.75 13.47 -6.58
N ALA A 622 35.90 14.32 -5.57
CA ALA A 622 34.77 14.91 -4.84
C ALA A 622 33.78 15.66 -5.74
N ALA A 623 34.24 16.33 -6.80
CA ALA A 623 33.34 17.07 -7.71
C ALA A 623 32.50 16.13 -8.58
N ARG A 624 33.09 15.03 -9.06
CA ARG A 624 32.37 14.00 -9.80
C ARG A 624 31.36 13.29 -8.89
N LEU A 625 31.73 12.92 -7.69
CA LEU A 625 30.91 12.30 -6.68
C LEU A 625 29.68 13.17 -6.36
N GLN A 626 29.90 14.45 -6.07
CA GLN A 626 28.81 15.39 -5.81
C GLN A 626 27.86 15.53 -7.02
N LYS A 627 28.42 15.55 -8.24
CA LYS A 627 27.63 15.61 -9.48
C LYS A 627 26.78 14.35 -9.65
N ALA A 628 27.35 13.15 -9.44
CA ALA A 628 26.63 11.89 -9.53
C ALA A 628 25.48 11.82 -8.51
N ASN A 629 25.73 12.17 -7.24
CA ASN A 629 24.71 12.21 -6.20
C ASN A 629 23.56 13.14 -6.58
N ARG A 630 23.87 14.35 -7.08
CA ARG A 630 22.83 15.28 -7.55
C ARG A 630 22.02 14.70 -8.67
N VAL A 631 22.67 14.11 -9.68
CA VAL A 631 21.99 13.50 -10.83
C VAL A 631 21.06 12.35 -10.40
N MET A 632 21.54 11.44 -9.55
CA MET A 632 20.75 10.33 -9.03
C MET A 632 19.53 10.80 -8.22
N LYS A 633 19.68 11.87 -7.45
CA LYS A 633 18.57 12.50 -6.72
C LYS A 633 17.56 13.13 -7.69
N ASP A 634 18.02 13.85 -8.71
CA ASP A 634 17.18 14.71 -9.52
C ASP A 634 16.47 13.96 -10.67
N VAL A 635 17.00 12.81 -11.11
CA VAL A 635 16.46 12.07 -12.25
C VAL A 635 15.00 11.66 -12.08
N GLN A 636 14.58 11.30 -10.87
CA GLN A 636 13.20 10.89 -10.60
C GLN A 636 12.21 12.06 -10.73
N ARG A 637 12.66 13.28 -10.42
CA ARG A 637 11.84 14.49 -10.46
C ARG A 637 11.46 14.91 -11.89
N LEU A 638 12.19 14.41 -12.89
CA LEU A 638 11.87 14.63 -14.30
C LEU A 638 10.54 13.98 -14.71
N PHE A 639 10.06 13.01 -13.94
CA PHE A 639 8.82 12.30 -14.17
C PHE A 639 7.63 12.87 -13.38
N VAL A 640 7.77 14.06 -12.80
CA VAL A 640 6.70 14.77 -12.09
C VAL A 640 6.12 15.87 -13.00
N ARG A 641 4.83 15.73 -13.35
CA ARG A 641 4.09 16.73 -14.13
C ARG A 641 3.21 17.56 -13.20
N GLN A 642 3.43 18.88 -13.13
CA GLN A 642 2.79 19.74 -12.13
C GLN A 642 1.26 19.83 -12.28
N GLU A 643 0.73 19.68 -13.49
CA GLU A 643 -0.69 19.65 -13.80
C GLU A 643 -1.38 18.38 -13.24
N GLY A 644 -0.59 17.36 -12.88
CA GLY A 644 -1.07 16.07 -12.41
C GLY A 644 -1.68 15.19 -13.50
N LEU A 645 -2.16 14.02 -13.07
CA LEU A 645 -2.84 13.07 -13.94
C LEU A 645 -4.24 13.56 -14.34
N PRO A 646 -4.75 13.18 -15.51
CA PRO A 646 -6.09 13.56 -15.95
C PRO A 646 -7.17 13.17 -14.92
N GLY A 647 -7.92 14.16 -14.43
CA GLY A 647 -8.96 13.98 -13.42
C GLY A 647 -8.46 13.71 -11.99
N ARG A 648 -7.13 13.66 -11.78
CA ARG A 648 -6.50 13.33 -10.48
C ARG A 648 -5.26 14.20 -10.25
N GLN A 649 -5.44 15.52 -10.14
CA GLN A 649 -4.35 16.51 -10.15
C GLN A 649 -3.35 16.37 -9.00
N PHE A 650 -3.72 15.73 -7.89
CA PHE A 650 -2.79 15.41 -6.81
C PHE A 650 -1.69 14.45 -7.29
N TYR A 651 -2.06 13.44 -8.07
CA TYR A 651 -1.12 12.45 -8.58
C TYR A 651 -0.32 13.02 -9.75
N LYS A 652 0.93 13.38 -9.49
CA LYS A 652 1.82 14.08 -10.42
C LYS A 652 2.88 13.19 -11.05
N ASN A 653 3.10 12.00 -10.48
CA ASN A 653 4.13 11.09 -10.97
C ASN A 653 3.63 10.36 -12.24
N GLY A 654 4.38 10.50 -13.33
CA GLY A 654 4.04 9.88 -14.61
C GLY A 654 4.51 8.43 -14.77
N LEU A 655 5.33 7.92 -13.84
CA LEU A 655 5.81 6.54 -13.87
C LEU A 655 4.87 5.59 -13.13
N TYR A 656 4.33 6.03 -11.99
CA TYR A 656 3.43 5.21 -11.16
C TYR A 656 2.48 6.07 -10.32
N ALA A 657 1.27 5.58 -10.19
CA ALA A 657 0.22 6.13 -9.34
C ALA A 657 -0.73 4.99 -8.94
N PRO A 658 -1.65 5.19 -7.99
CA PRO A 658 -2.69 4.19 -7.75
C PRO A 658 -3.55 3.98 -9.00
N ASN A 659 -3.88 2.72 -9.28
CA ASN A 659 -4.81 2.37 -10.34
C ASN A 659 -6.19 2.96 -10.02
N ARG A 660 -6.79 3.67 -10.98
CA ARG A 660 -8.06 4.40 -10.78
C ARG A 660 -9.26 3.49 -10.50
N ASP A 661 -9.24 2.24 -11.00
CA ASP A 661 -10.35 1.28 -10.87
C ASP A 661 -10.15 0.31 -9.69
N ASP A 662 -8.92 0.22 -9.15
CA ASP A 662 -8.56 -0.58 -7.95
C ASP A 662 -8.44 0.32 -6.70
N GLY A 663 -7.73 1.42 -6.79
CA GLY A 663 -7.53 2.39 -5.71
C GLY A 663 -6.30 2.15 -4.84
N TYR A 664 -5.76 0.94 -4.74
CA TYR A 664 -4.56 0.59 -3.99
C TYR A 664 -3.36 0.24 -4.88
N LYS A 665 -3.58 -0.68 -5.83
CA LYS A 665 -2.50 -1.21 -6.67
C LYS A 665 -1.83 -0.12 -7.48
N ALA A 666 -0.52 -0.26 -7.68
CA ALA A 666 0.20 0.60 -8.61
C ALA A 666 -0.30 0.41 -10.05
N GLN A 667 -0.43 1.52 -10.76
CA GLN A 667 -0.51 1.57 -12.21
C GLN A 667 0.75 2.22 -12.74
N THR A 668 1.48 1.50 -13.55
CA THR A 668 2.66 2.02 -14.25
C THR A 668 2.26 2.81 -15.50
N LEU A 669 2.99 3.87 -15.83
CA LEU A 669 2.68 4.83 -16.90
C LEU A 669 1.19 5.23 -16.91
N PRO A 670 0.64 5.68 -15.74
CA PRO A 670 -0.79 5.69 -15.46
C PRO A 670 -1.61 6.43 -16.51
N ALA A 671 -1.21 7.64 -16.90
CA ALA A 671 -1.99 8.43 -17.84
C ALA A 671 -2.02 7.84 -19.25
N SER A 672 -0.91 7.26 -19.73
CA SER A 672 -0.86 6.60 -21.04
C SER A 672 -1.67 5.30 -21.04
N MET A 673 -1.54 4.50 -19.98
CA MET A 673 -2.24 3.23 -19.84
C MET A 673 -3.77 3.44 -19.74
N GLU A 674 -4.20 4.35 -18.84
CA GLU A 674 -5.62 4.67 -18.65
C GLU A 674 -6.24 5.29 -19.91
N ALA A 675 -5.51 6.19 -20.61
CA ALA A 675 -5.97 6.75 -21.88
C ALA A 675 -6.14 5.68 -22.96
N LEU A 676 -5.25 4.68 -22.99
CA LEU A 676 -5.33 3.56 -23.92
C LEU A 676 -6.54 2.67 -23.62
N GLN A 677 -6.78 2.34 -22.34
CA GLN A 677 -7.95 1.59 -21.88
C GLN A 677 -9.26 2.30 -22.23
N ASP A 678 -9.29 3.63 -22.12
CA ASP A 678 -10.44 4.46 -22.51
C ASP A 678 -10.54 4.70 -24.02
N ARG A 679 -9.59 4.17 -24.82
CA ARG A 679 -9.46 4.42 -26.25
C ARG A 679 -9.33 5.90 -26.62
N ASN A 680 -8.80 6.71 -25.70
CA ASN A 680 -8.50 8.12 -25.91
C ASN A 680 -7.07 8.28 -26.46
N LEU A 681 -6.90 8.00 -27.76
CA LEU A 681 -5.59 8.01 -28.39
C LEU A 681 -4.97 9.42 -28.45
N THR A 682 -5.77 10.49 -28.39
CA THR A 682 -5.26 11.87 -28.34
C THR A 682 -4.56 12.13 -27.00
N LEU A 683 -5.19 11.75 -25.89
CA LEU A 683 -4.60 11.88 -24.56
C LEU A 683 -3.38 10.97 -24.41
N CYS A 684 -3.47 9.73 -24.91
CA CYS A 684 -2.34 8.80 -24.91
C CYS A 684 -1.13 9.36 -25.68
N LEU A 685 -1.35 9.98 -26.85
CA LEU A 685 -0.30 10.66 -27.62
C LEU A 685 0.34 11.80 -26.82
N GLU A 686 -0.46 12.65 -26.18
CA GLU A 686 0.03 13.78 -25.37
C GLU A 686 0.99 13.28 -24.27
N TRP A 687 0.57 12.26 -23.54
CA TRP A 687 1.38 11.71 -22.44
C TRP A 687 2.60 10.94 -22.94
N ASN A 688 2.50 10.21 -24.04
CA ASN A 688 3.66 9.52 -24.62
C ASN A 688 4.72 10.50 -25.13
N VAL A 689 4.31 11.67 -25.68
CA VAL A 689 5.25 12.73 -26.07
C VAL A 689 5.96 13.28 -24.83
N TRP A 690 5.20 13.62 -23.78
CA TRP A 690 5.77 14.11 -22.54
C TRP A 690 6.72 13.08 -21.87
N LEU A 691 6.30 11.80 -21.80
CA LEU A 691 7.14 10.71 -21.30
C LEU A 691 8.43 10.55 -22.11
N THR A 692 8.34 10.64 -23.44
CA THR A 692 9.53 10.56 -24.31
C THR A 692 10.52 11.67 -23.97
N GLU A 693 10.05 12.90 -23.80
CA GLU A 693 10.90 14.03 -23.41
C GLU A 693 11.51 13.83 -22.01
N ALA A 694 10.74 13.34 -21.04
CA ALA A 694 11.22 13.07 -19.68
C ALA A 694 12.30 11.97 -19.68
N VAL A 695 12.08 10.88 -20.41
CA VAL A 695 13.03 9.77 -20.55
C VAL A 695 14.32 10.22 -21.26
N GLU A 696 14.23 11.04 -22.31
CA GLU A 696 15.40 11.59 -22.99
C GLU A 696 16.21 12.56 -22.09
N LYS A 697 15.54 13.43 -21.33
CA LYS A 697 16.19 14.31 -20.34
C LYS A 697 16.87 13.49 -19.24
N ALA A 698 16.28 12.39 -18.78
CA ALA A 698 16.91 11.48 -17.83
C ALA A 698 18.17 10.86 -18.39
N ALA A 699 18.15 10.42 -19.66
CA ALA A 699 19.33 9.90 -20.33
C ALA A 699 20.43 10.98 -20.47
N GLU A 700 20.06 12.20 -20.85
CA GLU A 700 21.01 13.31 -20.97
C GLU A 700 21.66 13.67 -19.61
N LEU A 701 20.86 13.68 -18.54
CA LEU A 701 21.30 13.98 -17.20
C LEU A 701 22.35 12.95 -16.71
N LEU A 702 22.07 11.65 -16.89
CA LEU A 702 23.01 10.56 -16.56
C LEU A 702 24.25 10.56 -17.45
N ALA A 703 24.13 10.86 -18.75
CA ALA A 703 25.26 10.94 -19.67
C ALA A 703 26.24 12.07 -19.32
N GLY A 704 25.72 13.11 -18.66
CA GLY A 704 26.51 14.27 -18.27
C GLY A 704 27.53 14.02 -17.15
N VAL A 705 27.46 12.93 -16.40
CA VAL A 705 28.38 12.58 -15.33
C VAL A 705 29.58 11.83 -15.87
#